data_286ebd551e2c5e86fd16c1a175d91c0a
#
_entry.id   286ebd551e2c5e86fd16c1a175d91c0a
#
_cell.length_a   1.000
_cell.length_b   1.000
_cell.length_c   1.000
_cell.angle_alpha   90.00
_cell.angle_beta   90.00
_cell.angle_gamma   90.00
#
_symmetry.space_group_name_H-M   'P 1'
#
loop_
_entity.id
_entity.type
_entity.pdbx_description
1 polymer ?
#
loop_
_entity_poly.entity_id
_entity_poly.type
_entity_poly.pdbx_seq_one_letter_code
_entity_poly.pdbx_strand_id
1 'polypeptide(L)'
;GPTCAGSPEPAPERPAAARLRTLADRLRYRRELEDRRSAILDSVREQGRLTDALEASIRAADTKARLEDIYLPFKPKRRTKAMIAREAGLEPLAEGLLADPSVEPAAAAAAFVDGDRGVADAAAALEGARAILAEKFSEDADLIGELRERMWGRGRLVAKVREGQEEAGAKFADYFDFAEPFTALPSHRVLAMLRGEKEDALALELEPEEPAEGPSSYEGIVAGRFGVADRGRPGDKWLQDTVRWAWRTRILVHLGIDLRMRLRTAAEDEAVRVFAANLRDLLLAAPAGTRATLGLDPGFRTGVKVAVVDATGKVVATDTIHPHVPANKWDQALDRLARLAKEHAVELVAIGNGTASRETDKLAAELLAKHPELKLTKIMVSEAGASVYSASAFASQELPGLDVSLRGAVSIARRLQDPLAELVKIDPKSIGVGQYQHDLAEVKLSRSLDAVVEDCVNGVGVDVNTASAPLLSRVSGISSGLAENIVAHRDANGPFRSRRALKDVARLGPKAYEQCAGFLRIRNGDDPLDASSVHPEAYPVVRRMVKATGGEVAALIGDTGTLRSLRADDFVDETFGLPTVTDILRELEKPGRDPRPAFRTATFKEGVEKIGDLASGMVLEGVVTNVAAFGAFVDVGVHQDGLVHVSAMSKTFVKDPRDVVKPGDVVKVKVVDVDIPRKRISLTLRLDDEPGADGQGGSPRRERGDRGERGERSGRPPQQRQGGGRKAEGGNRNDRGDRGGRDRSAAPAPANSAMADALRKAGLLGEGGGKRR
;
A
#
# COMPACT_ATOMS: atom_id res chain seq x y z
N GLY A 1 26.26 -16.78 30.75
CA GLY A 1 25.58 -16.53 29.51
C GLY A 1 25.47 -15.02 29.29
N PRO A 2 25.77 -14.48 28.10
CA PRO A 2 25.59 -13.06 27.85
C PRO A 2 24.10 -12.74 27.72
N THR A 3 23.64 -11.82 28.54
CA THR A 3 22.32 -11.21 28.50
C THR A 3 22.11 -10.55 27.14
N CYS A 4 21.05 -10.94 26.43
CA CYS A 4 20.54 -10.25 25.26
C CYS A 4 20.28 -8.79 25.62
N ALA A 5 21.06 -7.89 25.05
CA ALA A 5 20.76 -6.47 25.07
C ALA A 5 19.45 -6.30 24.28
N GLY A 6 18.41 -5.86 24.97
CA GLY A 6 17.10 -5.61 24.40
C GLY A 6 17.22 -4.66 23.20
N SER A 7 16.59 -5.04 22.11
CA SER A 7 16.36 -4.13 20.97
C SER A 7 15.72 -2.84 21.50
N PRO A 8 16.14 -1.65 21.01
CA PRO A 8 15.50 -0.41 21.44
C PRO A 8 14.03 -0.47 21.04
N GLU A 9 13.14 -0.27 22.02
CA GLU A 9 11.71 -0.12 21.76
C GLU A 9 11.50 0.94 20.67
N PRO A 10 10.67 0.68 19.67
CA PRO A 10 10.31 1.68 18.67
C PRO A 10 9.72 2.88 19.38
N ALA A 11 10.13 4.09 18.95
CA ALA A 11 9.51 5.31 19.45
C ALA A 11 7.99 5.18 19.28
N PRO A 12 7.19 5.22 20.35
CA PRO A 12 5.76 5.07 20.23
C PRO A 12 5.24 6.16 19.31
N GLU A 13 4.37 5.80 18.37
CA GLU A 13 3.55 6.80 17.68
C GLU A 13 3.02 7.72 18.78
N ARG A 14 3.18 9.03 18.61
CA ARG A 14 2.57 9.94 19.58
C ARG A 14 1.08 9.65 19.54
N PRO A 15 0.49 8.96 20.56
CA PRO A 15 -0.87 8.43 20.47
C PRO A 15 -1.90 9.54 20.27
N ALA A 16 -1.53 10.78 20.61
CA ALA A 16 -2.33 11.97 20.38
C ALA A 16 -2.44 12.34 18.88
N ALA A 17 -1.35 12.30 18.10
CA ALA A 17 -1.39 12.67 16.68
C ALA A 17 -2.17 11.67 15.84
N ALA A 18 -1.98 10.36 16.08
CA ALA A 18 -2.76 9.31 15.41
C ALA A 18 -4.25 9.40 15.77
N ARG A 19 -4.59 9.68 17.05
CA ARG A 19 -5.96 9.89 17.50
C ARG A 19 -6.60 11.14 16.86
N LEU A 20 -5.87 12.24 16.74
CA LEU A 20 -6.34 13.47 16.09
C LEU A 20 -6.61 13.26 14.61
N ARG A 21 -5.79 12.49 13.89
CA ARG A 21 -6.05 12.15 12.49
C ARG A 21 -7.28 11.26 12.35
N THR A 22 -7.40 10.23 13.17
CA THR A 22 -8.61 9.40 13.19
C THR A 22 -9.86 10.24 13.48
N LEU A 23 -9.77 11.19 14.39
CA LEU A 23 -10.86 12.13 14.69
C LEU A 23 -11.17 13.02 13.48
N ALA A 24 -10.15 13.57 12.82
CA ALA A 24 -10.31 14.40 11.63
C ALA A 24 -10.98 13.64 10.46
N ASP A 25 -10.58 12.37 10.24
CA ASP A 25 -11.20 11.52 9.20
C ASP A 25 -12.65 11.17 9.54
N ARG A 26 -12.92 10.85 10.81
CA ARG A 26 -14.31 10.63 11.29
C ARG A 26 -15.15 11.88 11.18
N LEU A 27 -14.61 13.06 11.51
CA LEU A 27 -15.31 14.32 11.40
C LEU A 27 -15.64 14.65 9.94
N ARG A 28 -14.71 14.39 9.01
CA ARG A 28 -14.95 14.56 7.58
C ARG A 28 -16.07 13.64 7.11
N TYR A 29 -15.99 12.35 7.44
CA TYR A 29 -17.07 11.40 7.11
C TYR A 29 -18.43 11.84 7.67
N ARG A 30 -18.47 12.34 8.92
CA ARG A 30 -19.71 12.83 9.54
C ARG A 30 -20.25 14.08 8.85
N ARG A 31 -19.38 15.00 8.43
CA ARG A 31 -19.80 16.18 7.64
C ARG A 31 -20.39 15.76 6.29
N GLU A 32 -19.69 14.89 5.57
CA GLU A 32 -20.20 14.37 4.29
C GLU A 32 -21.52 13.59 4.44
N LEU A 33 -21.71 12.87 5.54
CA LEU A 33 -22.97 12.20 5.86
C LEU A 33 -24.07 13.23 6.13
N GLU A 34 -23.79 14.30 6.87
CA GLU A 34 -24.76 15.35 7.17
C GLU A 34 -25.14 16.16 5.94
N ASP A 35 -24.17 16.54 5.12
CA ASP A 35 -24.41 17.21 3.84
C ASP A 35 -25.34 16.37 2.95
N ARG A 36 -25.05 15.05 2.88
CA ARG A 36 -25.89 14.13 2.12
C ARG A 36 -27.28 13.97 2.69
N ARG A 37 -27.41 13.91 4.03
CA ARG A 37 -28.67 13.83 4.75
C ARG A 37 -29.55 15.06 4.46
N SER A 38 -28.96 16.24 4.52
CA SER A 38 -29.67 17.49 4.19
C SER A 38 -30.18 17.49 2.75
N ALA A 39 -29.31 17.10 1.78
CA ALA A 39 -29.72 17.03 0.38
C ALA A 39 -30.85 16.02 0.13
N ILE A 40 -30.88 14.90 0.85
CA ILE A 40 -31.96 13.91 0.75
C ILE A 40 -33.25 14.43 1.37
N LEU A 41 -33.19 15.04 2.55
CA LEU A 41 -34.37 15.65 3.18
C LEU A 41 -35.00 16.72 2.29
N ASP A 42 -34.19 17.58 1.68
CA ASP A 42 -34.66 18.60 0.76
C ASP A 42 -35.30 17.99 -0.48
N SER A 43 -34.65 16.98 -1.10
CA SER A 43 -35.20 16.28 -2.26
C SER A 43 -36.56 15.61 -1.98
N VAL A 44 -36.68 14.93 -0.82
CA VAL A 44 -37.95 14.27 -0.44
C VAL A 44 -39.03 15.28 -0.08
N ARG A 45 -38.66 16.42 0.53
CA ARG A 45 -39.57 17.53 0.84
C ARG A 45 -40.09 18.18 -0.43
N GLU A 46 -39.24 18.45 -1.41
CA GLU A 46 -39.64 19.00 -2.72
C GLU A 46 -40.62 18.08 -3.46
N GLN A 47 -40.51 16.76 -3.27
CA GLN A 47 -41.44 15.78 -3.81
C GLN A 47 -42.78 15.73 -3.05
N GLY A 48 -42.94 16.46 -1.95
CA GLY A 48 -44.13 16.41 -1.11
C GLY A 48 -44.34 15.07 -0.38
N ARG A 49 -43.28 14.26 -0.23
CA ARG A 49 -43.34 12.87 0.30
C ARG A 49 -42.70 12.75 1.69
N LEU A 50 -42.24 13.86 2.29
CA LEU A 50 -41.59 13.81 3.60
C LEU A 50 -42.67 13.69 4.70
N THR A 51 -42.64 12.59 5.43
CA THR A 51 -43.46 12.36 6.65
C THR A 51 -42.56 12.42 7.87
N ASP A 52 -43.15 12.67 9.07
CA ASP A 52 -42.39 12.73 10.33
C ASP A 52 -41.61 11.41 10.61
N ALA A 53 -42.20 10.27 10.30
CA ALA A 53 -41.57 8.97 10.47
C ALA A 53 -40.35 8.78 9.50
N LEU A 54 -40.51 9.24 8.24
CA LEU A 54 -39.43 9.18 7.26
C LEU A 54 -38.29 10.13 7.63
N GLU A 55 -38.61 11.33 8.07
CA GLU A 55 -37.62 12.31 8.54
C GLU A 55 -36.85 11.75 9.74
N ALA A 56 -37.54 11.14 10.71
CA ALA A 56 -36.88 10.48 11.85
C ALA A 56 -35.94 9.34 11.40
N SER A 57 -36.37 8.51 10.45
CA SER A 57 -35.54 7.42 9.90
C SER A 57 -34.30 7.95 9.16
N ILE A 58 -34.44 9.00 8.35
CA ILE A 58 -33.33 9.66 7.65
C ILE A 58 -32.35 10.28 8.65
N ARG A 59 -32.84 10.93 9.70
CA ARG A 59 -32.00 11.53 10.76
C ARG A 59 -31.28 10.48 11.60
N ALA A 60 -31.89 9.32 11.84
CA ALA A 60 -31.32 8.22 12.60
C ALA A 60 -30.26 7.42 11.81
N ALA A 61 -30.21 7.54 10.48
CA ALA A 61 -29.22 6.81 9.66
C ALA A 61 -27.78 7.21 10.03
N ASP A 62 -26.97 6.25 10.49
CA ASP A 62 -25.61 6.44 10.99
C ASP A 62 -24.54 6.21 9.92
N THR A 63 -24.91 5.63 8.78
CA THR A 63 -24.05 5.36 7.63
C THR A 63 -24.62 5.88 6.32
N LYS A 64 -23.76 6.19 5.35
CA LYS A 64 -24.17 6.59 3.99
C LYS A 64 -24.98 5.48 3.30
N ALA A 65 -24.59 4.20 3.49
CA ALA A 65 -25.31 3.07 2.90
C ALA A 65 -26.77 3.02 3.41
N ARG A 66 -26.97 3.09 4.72
CA ARG A 66 -28.31 3.13 5.30
C ARG A 66 -29.14 4.32 4.82
N LEU A 67 -28.50 5.48 4.70
CA LEU A 67 -29.13 6.69 4.21
C LEU A 67 -29.58 6.55 2.74
N GLU A 68 -28.76 5.95 1.88
CA GLU A 68 -29.12 5.69 0.49
C GLU A 68 -30.21 4.61 0.36
N ASP A 69 -30.22 3.59 1.22
CA ASP A 69 -31.28 2.57 1.24
C ASP A 69 -32.65 3.22 1.53
N ILE A 70 -32.72 4.09 2.56
CA ILE A 70 -33.96 4.82 2.91
C ILE A 70 -34.37 5.74 1.77
N TYR A 71 -33.43 6.35 1.07
CA TYR A 71 -33.71 7.27 -0.05
C TYR A 71 -34.10 6.57 -1.33
N LEU A 72 -33.76 5.27 -1.51
CA LEU A 72 -33.93 4.54 -2.78
C LEU A 72 -35.33 4.63 -3.40
N PRO A 73 -36.46 4.54 -2.63
CA PRO A 73 -37.81 4.71 -3.16
C PRO A 73 -38.12 6.13 -3.65
N PHE A 74 -37.40 7.14 -3.19
CA PHE A 74 -37.61 8.57 -3.47
C PHE A 74 -36.60 9.12 -4.50
N LYS A 75 -35.56 8.32 -4.83
CA LYS A 75 -34.53 8.74 -5.77
C LYS A 75 -35.14 8.93 -7.16
N PRO A 76 -34.93 10.09 -7.82
CA PRO A 76 -35.40 10.30 -9.19
C PRO A 76 -34.86 9.21 -10.11
N LYS A 77 -35.77 8.47 -10.74
CA LYS A 77 -35.46 7.34 -11.63
C LYS A 77 -35.87 7.63 -13.04
N ARG A 78 -35.22 7.00 -14.00
CA ARG A 78 -35.80 6.90 -15.36
C ARG A 78 -37.08 6.08 -15.27
N ARG A 79 -38.02 6.29 -16.20
CA ARG A 79 -39.30 5.58 -16.26
C ARG A 79 -39.07 4.05 -16.20
N THR A 80 -39.45 3.43 -15.07
CA THR A 80 -39.25 2.00 -14.82
C THR A 80 -40.44 1.18 -15.32
N LYS A 81 -40.26 -0.13 -15.54
CA LYS A 81 -41.37 -1.05 -15.84
C LYS A 81 -42.45 -1.00 -14.77
N ALA A 82 -42.09 -0.85 -13.49
CA ALA A 82 -43.02 -0.74 -12.40
C ALA A 82 -43.81 0.57 -12.45
N MET A 83 -43.18 1.70 -12.82
CA MET A 83 -43.90 2.99 -13.03
C MET A 83 -44.88 2.88 -14.18
N ILE A 84 -44.47 2.29 -15.30
CA ILE A 84 -45.39 2.06 -16.45
C ILE A 84 -46.59 1.20 -16.02
N ALA A 85 -46.32 0.15 -15.25
CA ALA A 85 -47.38 -0.73 -14.75
C ALA A 85 -48.34 -0.02 -13.77
N ARG A 86 -47.84 0.88 -12.91
CA ARG A 86 -48.71 1.74 -12.06
C ARG A 86 -49.55 2.72 -12.87
N GLU A 87 -48.95 3.36 -13.88
CA GLU A 87 -49.66 4.22 -14.80
C GLU A 87 -50.76 3.49 -15.57
N ALA A 88 -50.51 2.20 -15.88
CA ALA A 88 -51.51 1.31 -16.48
C ALA A 88 -52.59 0.81 -15.50
N GLY A 89 -52.47 1.16 -14.20
CA GLY A 89 -53.48 0.81 -13.18
C GLY A 89 -53.33 -0.60 -12.59
N LEU A 90 -52.13 -1.22 -12.70
CA LEU A 90 -51.87 -2.60 -12.24
C LEU A 90 -51.50 -2.72 -10.76
N GLU A 91 -51.40 -1.64 -10.01
CA GLU A 91 -51.03 -1.66 -8.58
C GLU A 91 -52.07 -2.43 -7.72
N PRO A 92 -53.40 -2.27 -7.91
CA PRO A 92 -54.40 -3.05 -7.18
C PRO A 92 -54.29 -4.56 -7.44
N LEU A 93 -53.92 -4.99 -8.65
CA LEU A 93 -53.67 -6.38 -8.98
C LEU A 93 -52.45 -6.91 -8.19
N ALA A 94 -51.33 -6.16 -8.18
CA ALA A 94 -50.13 -6.53 -7.48
C ALA A 94 -50.35 -6.67 -5.97
N GLU A 95 -50.96 -5.65 -5.35
CA GLU A 95 -51.26 -5.65 -3.91
C GLU A 95 -52.32 -6.68 -3.54
N GLY A 96 -53.33 -6.88 -4.38
CA GLY A 96 -54.38 -7.89 -4.18
C GLY A 96 -53.86 -9.30 -4.18
N LEU A 97 -53.00 -9.68 -5.13
CA LEU A 97 -52.34 -11.00 -5.19
C LEU A 97 -51.40 -11.23 -4.00
N LEU A 98 -50.71 -10.19 -3.53
CA LEU A 98 -49.84 -10.29 -2.36
C LEU A 98 -50.67 -10.46 -1.07
N ALA A 99 -51.78 -9.74 -0.92
CA ALA A 99 -52.64 -9.76 0.27
C ALA A 99 -53.46 -11.06 0.37
N ASP A 100 -53.98 -11.54 -0.76
CA ASP A 100 -54.79 -12.79 -0.83
C ASP A 100 -54.29 -13.74 -1.93
N PRO A 101 -53.35 -14.59 -1.61
CA PRO A 101 -52.84 -15.62 -2.52
C PRO A 101 -53.83 -16.77 -2.84
N SER A 102 -55.02 -16.78 -2.25
CA SER A 102 -56.03 -17.77 -2.59
C SER A 102 -56.71 -17.52 -3.97
N VAL A 103 -56.52 -16.33 -4.50
CA VAL A 103 -57.01 -15.95 -5.82
C VAL A 103 -56.12 -16.52 -6.91
N GLU A 104 -56.74 -17.07 -7.97
CA GLU A 104 -56.00 -17.53 -9.14
C GLU A 104 -55.42 -16.33 -9.91
N PRO A 105 -54.11 -16.21 -10.08
CA PRO A 105 -53.48 -15.05 -10.68
C PRO A 105 -53.97 -14.69 -12.07
N ALA A 106 -54.13 -15.70 -12.95
CA ALA A 106 -54.59 -15.48 -14.30
C ALA A 106 -56.04 -14.95 -14.36
N ALA A 107 -56.91 -15.45 -13.48
CA ALA A 107 -58.31 -14.99 -13.40
C ALA A 107 -58.37 -13.54 -12.82
N ALA A 108 -57.59 -13.23 -11.81
CA ALA A 108 -57.48 -11.86 -11.27
C ALA A 108 -56.96 -10.87 -12.32
N ALA A 109 -55.93 -11.27 -13.10
CA ALA A 109 -55.34 -10.43 -14.12
C ALA A 109 -56.25 -10.11 -15.32
N ALA A 110 -57.20 -10.99 -15.61
CA ALA A 110 -58.12 -10.83 -16.72
C ALA A 110 -58.95 -9.54 -16.58
N ALA A 111 -59.28 -9.09 -15.34
CA ALA A 111 -60.02 -7.88 -15.07
C ALA A 111 -59.21 -6.58 -15.34
N PHE A 112 -57.89 -6.70 -15.53
CA PHE A 112 -56.98 -5.57 -15.76
C PHE A 112 -56.43 -5.49 -17.18
N VAL A 113 -56.98 -6.30 -18.10
CA VAL A 113 -56.61 -6.24 -19.52
C VAL A 113 -57.23 -4.98 -20.13
N ASP A 114 -56.36 -4.09 -20.63
CA ASP A 114 -56.74 -2.81 -21.22
C ASP A 114 -55.73 -2.46 -22.32
N GLY A 115 -56.13 -2.66 -23.57
CA GLY A 115 -55.28 -2.38 -24.74
C GLY A 115 -54.92 -0.92 -24.89
N ASP A 116 -55.77 0.03 -24.43
CA ASP A 116 -55.55 1.47 -24.51
C ASP A 116 -54.48 1.92 -23.51
N ARG A 117 -54.32 1.16 -22.42
CA ARG A 117 -53.25 1.35 -21.44
C ARG A 117 -52.03 0.50 -21.65
N GLY A 118 -51.99 -0.24 -22.77
CA GLY A 118 -50.83 -1.09 -23.13
C GLY A 118 -50.80 -2.43 -22.42
N VAL A 119 -51.90 -2.90 -21.84
CA VAL A 119 -52.05 -4.18 -21.19
C VAL A 119 -52.82 -5.13 -22.14
N ALA A 120 -52.09 -5.81 -23.02
CA ALA A 120 -52.66 -6.57 -24.11
C ALA A 120 -53.42 -7.84 -23.67
N ASP A 121 -52.98 -8.47 -22.60
CA ASP A 121 -53.51 -9.76 -22.09
C ASP A 121 -53.22 -9.92 -20.57
N ALA A 122 -53.75 -10.97 -19.98
CA ALA A 122 -53.54 -11.31 -18.57
C ALA A 122 -52.06 -11.61 -18.23
N ALA A 123 -51.27 -12.09 -19.17
CA ALA A 123 -49.84 -12.32 -18.94
C ALA A 123 -49.09 -11.00 -18.85
N ALA A 124 -49.41 -10.03 -19.70
CA ALA A 124 -48.87 -8.68 -19.63
C ALA A 124 -49.26 -7.95 -18.28
N ALA A 125 -50.50 -8.16 -17.84
CA ALA A 125 -50.98 -7.65 -16.53
C ALA A 125 -50.17 -8.27 -15.37
N LEU A 126 -49.92 -9.57 -15.38
CA LEU A 126 -49.10 -10.28 -14.37
C LEU A 126 -47.62 -9.88 -14.44
N GLU A 127 -47.05 -9.61 -15.61
CA GLU A 127 -45.68 -9.09 -15.73
C GLU A 127 -45.60 -7.69 -15.14
N GLY A 128 -46.57 -6.82 -15.37
CA GLY A 128 -46.66 -5.49 -14.75
C GLY A 128 -46.78 -5.57 -13.22
N ALA A 129 -47.68 -6.41 -12.71
CA ALA A 129 -47.85 -6.65 -11.27
C ALA A 129 -46.55 -7.20 -10.64
N ARG A 130 -45.86 -8.11 -11.31
CA ARG A 130 -44.54 -8.64 -10.89
C ARG A 130 -43.49 -7.52 -10.81
N ALA A 131 -43.47 -6.62 -11.80
CA ALA A 131 -42.53 -5.50 -11.81
C ALA A 131 -42.76 -4.56 -10.62
N ILE A 132 -44.03 -4.31 -10.23
CA ILE A 132 -44.41 -3.49 -9.07
C ILE A 132 -43.96 -4.18 -7.78
N LEU A 133 -44.26 -5.46 -7.56
CA LEU A 133 -43.87 -6.18 -6.36
C LEU A 133 -42.33 -6.32 -6.25
N ALA A 134 -41.66 -6.58 -7.34
CA ALA A 134 -40.19 -6.66 -7.33
C ALA A 134 -39.53 -5.32 -6.98
N GLU A 135 -40.09 -4.20 -7.41
CA GLU A 135 -39.64 -2.87 -6.99
C GLU A 135 -39.89 -2.67 -5.49
N LYS A 136 -41.09 -2.99 -5.00
CA LYS A 136 -41.44 -2.94 -3.57
C LYS A 136 -40.49 -3.78 -2.72
N PHE A 137 -40.16 -5.00 -3.11
CA PHE A 137 -39.25 -5.88 -2.39
C PHE A 137 -37.79 -5.36 -2.39
N SER A 138 -37.34 -4.79 -3.51
CA SER A 138 -35.99 -4.28 -3.65
C SER A 138 -35.75 -2.90 -3.02
N GLU A 139 -36.81 -2.23 -2.56
CA GLU A 139 -36.76 -0.90 -1.96
C GLU A 139 -37.08 -0.88 -0.47
N ASP A 140 -37.28 -2.04 0.15
CA ASP A 140 -37.38 -2.15 1.62
C ASP A 140 -36.00 -1.97 2.24
N ALA A 141 -35.77 -0.79 2.82
CA ALA A 141 -34.46 -0.42 3.36
C ALA A 141 -33.96 -1.30 4.49
N ASP A 142 -34.87 -1.87 5.30
CA ASP A 142 -34.51 -2.76 6.41
C ASP A 142 -34.08 -4.13 5.88
N LEU A 143 -34.85 -4.66 4.91
CA LEU A 143 -34.51 -5.91 4.23
C LEU A 143 -33.16 -5.82 3.52
N ILE A 144 -32.95 -4.75 2.74
CA ILE A 144 -31.68 -4.55 2.01
C ILE A 144 -30.50 -4.47 2.97
N GLY A 145 -30.65 -3.74 4.10
CA GLY A 145 -29.63 -3.67 5.14
C GLY A 145 -29.32 -5.05 5.76
N GLU A 146 -30.35 -5.82 6.10
CA GLU A 146 -30.19 -7.17 6.64
C GLU A 146 -29.49 -8.12 5.66
N LEU A 147 -29.95 -8.15 4.42
CA LEU A 147 -29.35 -9.01 3.37
C LEU A 147 -27.91 -8.61 3.06
N ARG A 148 -27.57 -7.30 3.08
CA ARG A 148 -26.20 -6.79 2.89
C ARG A 148 -25.26 -7.33 3.95
N GLU A 149 -25.61 -7.22 5.24
CA GLU A 149 -24.74 -7.68 6.32
C GLU A 149 -24.65 -9.23 6.37
N ARG A 150 -25.74 -9.92 6.05
CA ARG A 150 -25.72 -11.39 5.92
C ARG A 150 -24.80 -11.82 4.77
N MET A 151 -24.88 -11.17 3.60
CA MET A 151 -24.04 -11.47 2.45
C MET A 151 -22.58 -11.11 2.71
N TRP A 152 -22.30 -10.03 3.46
CA TRP A 152 -20.94 -9.73 3.89
C TRP A 152 -20.34 -10.82 4.77
N GLY A 153 -21.12 -11.38 5.69
CA GLY A 153 -20.65 -12.41 6.63
C GLY A 153 -20.55 -13.82 6.04
N ARG A 154 -21.32 -14.14 4.97
CA ARG A 154 -21.43 -15.49 4.40
C ARG A 154 -21.01 -15.60 2.95
N GLY A 155 -21.00 -14.49 2.24
CA GLY A 155 -20.66 -14.45 0.83
C GLY A 155 -19.17 -14.65 0.59
N ARG A 156 -18.85 -15.00 -0.63
CA ARG A 156 -17.49 -15.23 -1.09
C ARG A 156 -17.21 -14.59 -2.44
N LEU A 157 -15.96 -14.26 -2.67
CA LEU A 157 -15.46 -13.80 -3.95
C LEU A 157 -14.97 -15.00 -4.73
N VAL A 158 -15.50 -15.17 -5.93
CA VAL A 158 -15.09 -16.19 -6.87
C VAL A 158 -14.36 -15.53 -8.03
N ALA A 159 -13.21 -16.07 -8.40
CA ALA A 159 -12.46 -15.63 -9.57
C ALA A 159 -12.21 -16.83 -10.50
N LYS A 160 -12.40 -16.61 -11.78
CA LYS A 160 -12.12 -17.60 -12.83
C LYS A 160 -11.33 -16.93 -13.95
N VAL A 161 -10.45 -17.68 -14.59
CA VAL A 161 -9.79 -17.20 -15.82
C VAL A 161 -10.83 -17.02 -16.91
N ARG A 162 -10.71 -15.95 -17.69
CA ARG A 162 -11.53 -15.77 -18.89
C ARG A 162 -11.03 -16.69 -20.01
N GLU A 163 -11.95 -17.22 -20.79
CA GLU A 163 -11.65 -18.12 -21.89
C GLU A 163 -10.62 -17.51 -22.86
N GLY A 164 -9.55 -18.26 -23.13
CA GLY A 164 -8.45 -17.82 -23.99
C GLY A 164 -7.48 -16.82 -23.39
N GLN A 165 -7.55 -16.54 -22.08
CA GLN A 165 -6.66 -15.59 -21.39
C GLN A 165 -5.62 -16.27 -20.48
N GLU A 166 -5.47 -17.60 -20.56
CA GLU A 166 -4.59 -18.37 -19.67
C GLU A 166 -3.12 -17.95 -19.79
N GLU A 167 -2.63 -17.74 -21.02
CA GLU A 167 -1.25 -17.31 -21.26
C GLU A 167 -1.03 -15.82 -20.92
N ALA A 168 -1.91 -14.94 -21.40
CA ALA A 168 -1.82 -13.51 -21.14
C ALA A 168 -2.01 -13.19 -19.66
N GLY A 169 -2.86 -13.94 -18.98
CA GLY A 169 -3.18 -13.84 -17.56
C GLY A 169 -2.25 -14.64 -16.62
N ALA A 170 -1.17 -15.28 -17.10
CA ALA A 170 -0.34 -16.21 -16.33
C ALA A 170 0.15 -15.64 -14.97
N LYS A 171 0.34 -14.32 -14.87
CA LYS A 171 0.68 -13.65 -13.59
C LYS A 171 -0.44 -13.71 -12.53
N PHE A 172 -1.68 -14.04 -12.93
CA PHE A 172 -2.85 -14.22 -12.07
C PHE A 172 -3.24 -15.70 -11.91
N ALA A 173 -2.36 -16.64 -12.26
CA ALA A 173 -2.67 -18.09 -12.28
C ALA A 173 -3.15 -18.61 -10.91
N ASP A 174 -2.70 -18.03 -9.80
CA ASP A 174 -3.15 -18.39 -8.46
C ASP A 174 -4.67 -18.08 -8.22
N TYR A 175 -5.31 -17.34 -9.15
CA TYR A 175 -6.74 -16.94 -9.09
C TYR A 175 -7.58 -17.46 -10.24
N PHE A 176 -7.07 -18.40 -11.05
CA PHE A 176 -7.79 -18.96 -12.20
C PHE A 176 -8.99 -19.82 -11.80
N ASP A 177 -8.95 -20.41 -10.62
CA ASP A 177 -10.07 -21.12 -9.99
C ASP A 177 -9.99 -20.88 -8.48
N PHE A 178 -10.59 -19.79 -8.05
CA PHE A 178 -10.44 -19.29 -6.69
C PHE A 178 -11.80 -18.94 -6.09
N ALA A 179 -12.03 -19.30 -4.83
CA ALA A 179 -13.23 -18.94 -4.08
C ALA A 179 -12.94 -18.89 -2.58
N GLU A 180 -13.02 -17.69 -1.98
CA GLU A 180 -12.85 -17.50 -0.53
C GLU A 180 -13.91 -16.53 0.04
N PRO A 181 -14.29 -16.68 1.34
CA PRO A 181 -15.19 -15.76 2.02
C PRO A 181 -14.65 -14.32 2.05
N PHE A 182 -15.53 -13.31 1.92
CA PHE A 182 -15.12 -11.90 1.96
C PHE A 182 -14.31 -11.53 3.20
N THR A 183 -14.70 -12.09 4.35
CA THR A 183 -14.09 -11.80 5.66
C THR A 183 -12.72 -12.44 5.86
N ALA A 184 -12.36 -13.42 5.04
CA ALA A 184 -11.08 -14.12 5.09
C ALA A 184 -10.06 -13.60 4.06
N LEU A 185 -10.50 -12.74 3.11
CA LEU A 185 -9.68 -12.28 2.00
C LEU A 185 -8.66 -11.23 2.43
N PRO A 186 -7.35 -11.49 2.30
CA PRO A 186 -6.32 -10.47 2.46
C PRO A 186 -6.43 -9.39 1.37
N SER A 187 -6.17 -8.14 1.74
CA SER A 187 -6.29 -6.97 0.85
C SER A 187 -5.49 -7.09 -0.45
N HIS A 188 -4.27 -7.63 -0.39
CA HIS A 188 -3.41 -7.80 -1.57
C HIS A 188 -4.00 -8.78 -2.59
N ARG A 189 -4.72 -9.85 -2.15
CA ARG A 189 -5.43 -10.78 -3.05
C ARG A 189 -6.61 -10.11 -3.71
N VAL A 190 -7.39 -9.34 -2.94
CA VAL A 190 -8.52 -8.56 -3.49
C VAL A 190 -8.02 -7.62 -4.59
N LEU A 191 -6.97 -6.85 -4.33
CA LEU A 191 -6.41 -5.92 -5.31
C LEU A 191 -5.80 -6.63 -6.52
N ALA A 192 -5.17 -7.80 -6.33
CA ALA A 192 -4.67 -8.63 -7.43
C ALA A 192 -5.80 -9.10 -8.35
N MET A 193 -6.88 -9.62 -7.77
CA MET A 193 -8.04 -10.08 -8.54
C MET A 193 -8.75 -8.93 -9.26
N LEU A 194 -8.95 -7.78 -8.59
CA LEU A 194 -9.52 -6.59 -9.23
C LEU A 194 -8.65 -6.07 -10.39
N ARG A 195 -7.32 -6.17 -10.28
CA ARG A 195 -6.41 -5.87 -11.38
C ARG A 195 -6.54 -6.89 -12.51
N GLY A 196 -6.61 -8.19 -12.19
CA GLY A 196 -6.80 -9.25 -13.17
C GLY A 196 -8.10 -9.09 -13.97
N GLU A 197 -9.17 -8.62 -13.32
CA GLU A 197 -10.42 -8.28 -14.00
C GLU A 197 -10.27 -7.02 -14.88
N LYS A 198 -9.60 -5.97 -14.39
CA LYS A 198 -9.34 -4.73 -15.15
C LYS A 198 -8.47 -5.00 -16.40
N GLU A 199 -7.61 -6.00 -16.36
CA GLU A 199 -6.76 -6.45 -17.46
C GLU A 199 -7.44 -7.53 -18.32
N ASP A 200 -8.75 -7.77 -18.13
CA ASP A 200 -9.56 -8.76 -18.83
C ASP A 200 -9.08 -10.21 -18.72
N ALA A 201 -8.19 -10.51 -17.77
CA ALA A 201 -7.68 -11.86 -17.53
C ALA A 201 -8.61 -12.70 -16.64
N LEU A 202 -9.28 -12.08 -15.67
CA LEU A 202 -10.17 -12.74 -14.71
C LEU A 202 -11.62 -12.29 -14.88
N ALA A 203 -12.55 -13.19 -14.59
CA ALA A 203 -13.94 -12.90 -14.32
C ALA A 203 -14.18 -13.04 -12.82
N LEU A 204 -14.72 -11.98 -12.20
CA LEU A 204 -15.01 -11.95 -10.75
C LEU A 204 -16.51 -11.98 -10.51
N GLU A 205 -16.95 -12.89 -9.63
CA GLU A 205 -18.33 -13.04 -9.20
C GLU A 205 -18.42 -12.98 -7.67
N LEU A 206 -19.47 -12.32 -7.17
CA LEU A 206 -19.80 -12.33 -5.75
C LEU A 206 -20.92 -13.35 -5.52
N GLU A 207 -20.58 -14.48 -4.92
CA GLU A 207 -21.56 -15.48 -4.51
C GLU A 207 -22.10 -15.14 -3.13
N PRO A 208 -23.44 -15.06 -2.93
CA PRO A 208 -24.03 -14.69 -1.64
C PRO A 208 -23.82 -15.72 -0.55
N GLU A 209 -23.71 -16.99 -0.92
CA GLU A 209 -23.46 -18.15 -0.04
C GLU A 209 -22.87 -19.30 -0.88
N GLU A 210 -22.36 -20.33 -0.23
CA GLU A 210 -21.94 -21.53 -0.95
C GLU A 210 -23.09 -22.12 -1.77
N PRO A 211 -22.85 -22.55 -3.03
CA PRO A 211 -23.85 -23.17 -3.86
C PRO A 211 -24.45 -24.41 -3.16
N ALA A 212 -25.78 -24.44 -3.03
CA ALA A 212 -26.53 -25.55 -2.48
C ALA A 212 -27.66 -25.94 -3.45
N GLU A 213 -28.13 -27.17 -3.35
CA GLU A 213 -29.31 -27.58 -4.08
C GLU A 213 -30.56 -26.92 -3.50
N GLY A 214 -31.40 -26.32 -4.34
CA GLY A 214 -32.67 -25.73 -3.97
C GLY A 214 -32.71 -24.20 -4.01
N PRO A 215 -33.77 -23.56 -3.45
CA PRO A 215 -33.91 -22.13 -3.36
C PRO A 215 -32.84 -21.51 -2.45
N SER A 216 -32.33 -20.32 -2.81
CA SER A 216 -31.39 -19.59 -1.98
C SER A 216 -32.02 -19.22 -0.62
N SER A 217 -31.21 -19.26 0.46
CA SER A 217 -31.65 -18.82 1.79
C SER A 217 -32.11 -17.36 1.78
N TYR A 218 -31.61 -16.54 0.85
CA TYR A 218 -31.99 -15.13 0.67
C TYR A 218 -33.38 -14.99 0.08
N GLU A 219 -33.79 -15.88 -0.87
CA GLU A 219 -35.17 -15.93 -1.38
C GLU A 219 -36.15 -16.19 -0.23
N GLY A 220 -35.77 -17.08 0.71
CA GLY A 220 -36.58 -17.35 1.91
C GLY A 220 -36.72 -16.14 2.85
N ILE A 221 -35.69 -15.33 3.01
CA ILE A 221 -35.74 -14.10 3.84
C ILE A 221 -36.66 -13.06 3.19
N VAL A 222 -36.51 -12.84 1.87
CA VAL A 222 -37.40 -11.93 1.12
C VAL A 222 -38.85 -12.42 1.22
N ALA A 223 -39.11 -13.69 0.99
CA ALA A 223 -40.44 -14.29 1.11
C ALA A 223 -41.04 -14.08 2.51
N GLY A 224 -40.26 -14.36 3.56
CA GLY A 224 -40.67 -14.20 4.95
C GLY A 224 -41.03 -12.75 5.31
N ARG A 225 -40.26 -11.78 4.81
CA ARG A 225 -40.51 -10.33 5.04
C ARG A 225 -41.87 -9.89 4.53
N PHE A 226 -42.34 -10.44 3.40
CA PHE A 226 -43.60 -10.06 2.77
C PHE A 226 -44.73 -11.10 2.91
N GLY A 227 -44.54 -12.10 3.80
CA GLY A 227 -45.55 -13.10 4.09
C GLY A 227 -45.82 -14.11 2.96
N VAL A 228 -44.89 -14.24 2.01
CA VAL A 228 -44.99 -15.18 0.91
C VAL A 228 -44.54 -16.57 1.39
N ALA A 229 -45.43 -17.55 1.29
CA ALA A 229 -45.15 -18.94 1.66
C ALA A 229 -45.95 -19.90 0.79
N ASP A 230 -45.38 -21.05 0.48
CA ASP A 230 -46.10 -22.13 -0.19
C ASP A 230 -47.04 -22.86 0.80
N ARG A 231 -48.32 -22.64 0.60
CA ARG A 231 -49.38 -23.29 1.37
C ARG A 231 -50.36 -24.06 0.49
N GLY A 232 -49.95 -24.25 -0.79
CA GLY A 232 -50.76 -24.91 -1.82
C GLY A 232 -51.91 -24.06 -2.34
N ARG A 233 -51.86 -22.71 -2.19
CA ARG A 233 -52.85 -21.78 -2.74
C ARG A 233 -52.53 -21.46 -4.19
N PRO A 234 -53.50 -21.09 -5.03
CA PRO A 234 -53.28 -20.79 -6.45
C PRO A 234 -52.20 -19.72 -6.73
N GLY A 235 -52.11 -18.68 -5.91
CA GLY A 235 -51.19 -17.57 -6.08
C GLY A 235 -49.78 -17.81 -5.53
N ASP A 236 -49.60 -18.86 -4.70
CA ASP A 236 -48.32 -19.06 -3.97
C ASP A 236 -47.13 -19.24 -4.91
N LYS A 237 -47.28 -20.07 -5.96
CA LYS A 237 -46.21 -20.28 -6.93
C LYS A 237 -45.81 -19.00 -7.67
N TRP A 238 -46.78 -18.20 -8.11
CA TRP A 238 -46.53 -16.96 -8.83
C TRP A 238 -45.80 -15.95 -7.93
N LEU A 239 -46.16 -15.85 -6.63
CA LEU A 239 -45.50 -14.99 -5.66
C LEU A 239 -44.08 -15.48 -5.36
N GLN A 240 -43.84 -16.78 -5.21
CA GLN A 240 -42.48 -17.33 -5.05
C GLN A 240 -41.61 -17.05 -6.27
N ASP A 241 -42.15 -17.25 -7.46
CA ASP A 241 -41.43 -16.91 -8.71
C ASP A 241 -41.13 -15.42 -8.80
N THR A 242 -42.03 -14.56 -8.28
CA THR A 242 -41.84 -13.10 -8.20
C THR A 242 -40.74 -12.74 -7.18
N VAL A 243 -40.69 -13.40 -6.01
CA VAL A 243 -39.60 -13.25 -5.03
C VAL A 243 -38.27 -13.66 -5.65
N ARG A 244 -38.21 -14.83 -6.29
CA ARG A 244 -37.01 -15.32 -6.95
C ARG A 244 -36.52 -14.34 -8.03
N TRP A 245 -37.46 -13.83 -8.85
CA TRP A 245 -37.13 -12.84 -9.87
C TRP A 245 -36.61 -11.54 -9.29
N ALA A 246 -37.25 -11.00 -8.23
CA ALA A 246 -36.80 -9.80 -7.53
C ALA A 246 -35.41 -9.99 -6.91
N TRP A 247 -35.15 -11.13 -6.26
CA TRP A 247 -33.85 -11.47 -5.71
C TRP A 247 -32.77 -11.45 -6.80
N ARG A 248 -32.94 -12.24 -7.86
CA ARG A 248 -31.89 -12.46 -8.88
C ARG A 248 -31.63 -11.25 -9.75
N THR A 249 -32.66 -10.46 -10.09
CA THR A 249 -32.54 -9.40 -11.10
C THR A 249 -32.39 -8.01 -10.50
N ARG A 250 -32.70 -7.82 -9.22
CA ARG A 250 -32.65 -6.51 -8.57
C ARG A 250 -31.82 -6.52 -7.29
N ILE A 251 -32.21 -7.31 -6.29
CA ILE A 251 -31.60 -7.26 -4.96
C ILE A 251 -30.15 -7.73 -5.01
N LEU A 252 -29.89 -8.91 -5.60
CA LEU A 252 -28.53 -9.47 -5.72
C LEU A 252 -27.60 -8.55 -6.53
N VAL A 253 -28.11 -7.95 -7.61
CA VAL A 253 -27.33 -7.01 -8.44
C VAL A 253 -26.98 -5.75 -7.62
N HIS A 254 -27.94 -5.19 -6.90
CA HIS A 254 -27.72 -4.02 -6.04
C HIS A 254 -26.70 -4.31 -4.93
N LEU A 255 -26.91 -5.39 -4.18
CA LEU A 255 -26.00 -5.81 -3.12
C LEU A 255 -24.61 -6.18 -3.65
N GLY A 256 -24.54 -6.78 -4.82
CA GLY A 256 -23.26 -7.10 -5.48
C GLY A 256 -22.41 -5.86 -5.76
N ILE A 257 -23.04 -4.77 -6.23
CA ILE A 257 -22.34 -3.49 -6.44
C ILE A 257 -21.86 -2.91 -5.11
N ASP A 258 -22.71 -2.88 -4.09
CA ASP A 258 -22.39 -2.33 -2.79
C ASP A 258 -21.25 -3.10 -2.10
N LEU A 259 -21.35 -4.42 -2.07
CA LEU A 259 -20.36 -5.28 -1.42
C LEU A 259 -19.02 -5.30 -2.16
N ARG A 260 -19.04 -5.21 -3.49
CA ARG A 260 -17.84 -5.05 -4.28
C ARG A 260 -17.13 -3.74 -3.95
N MET A 261 -17.88 -2.64 -3.81
CA MET A 261 -17.33 -1.35 -3.40
C MET A 261 -16.78 -1.41 -1.97
N ARG A 262 -17.49 -2.04 -1.03
CA ARG A 262 -17.05 -2.24 0.36
C ARG A 262 -15.75 -3.05 0.41
N LEU A 263 -15.68 -4.16 -0.33
CA LEU A 263 -14.49 -5.01 -0.41
C LEU A 263 -13.28 -4.25 -0.98
N ARG A 264 -13.50 -3.54 -2.08
CA ARG A 264 -12.47 -2.69 -2.68
C ARG A 264 -11.97 -1.62 -1.71
N THR A 265 -12.88 -0.88 -1.07
CA THR A 265 -12.51 0.19 -0.14
C THR A 265 -11.71 -0.35 1.04
N ALA A 266 -12.12 -1.48 1.62
CA ALA A 266 -11.38 -2.12 2.72
C ALA A 266 -9.97 -2.56 2.28
N ALA A 267 -9.83 -3.09 1.07
CA ALA A 267 -8.55 -3.50 0.52
C ALA A 267 -7.63 -2.30 0.21
N GLU A 268 -8.18 -1.21 -0.33
CA GLU A 268 -7.45 0.04 -0.56
C GLU A 268 -6.96 0.68 0.74
N ASP A 269 -7.80 0.69 1.80
CA ASP A 269 -7.45 1.23 3.12
C ASP A 269 -6.25 0.51 3.72
N GLU A 270 -6.28 -0.81 3.67
CA GLU A 270 -5.18 -1.64 4.17
C GLU A 270 -3.91 -1.46 3.33
N ALA A 271 -4.02 -1.38 2.00
CA ALA A 271 -2.86 -1.13 1.14
C ALA A 271 -2.20 0.24 1.40
N VAL A 272 -3.01 1.28 1.64
CA VAL A 272 -2.51 2.61 2.05
C VAL A 272 -1.79 2.52 3.40
N ARG A 273 -2.35 1.78 4.37
CA ARG A 273 -1.74 1.56 5.69
C ARG A 273 -0.38 0.86 5.58
N VAL A 274 -0.29 -0.18 4.75
CA VAL A 274 0.96 -0.90 4.50
C VAL A 274 1.99 0.01 3.85
N PHE A 275 1.61 0.78 2.83
CA PHE A 275 2.52 1.74 2.19
C PHE A 275 3.03 2.78 3.19
N ALA A 276 2.13 3.36 3.98
CA ALA A 276 2.46 4.34 5.00
C ALA A 276 3.47 3.80 6.02
N ALA A 277 3.30 2.55 6.46
CA ALA A 277 4.22 1.90 7.37
C ALA A 277 5.59 1.65 6.72
N ASN A 278 5.64 1.12 5.50
CA ASN A 278 6.91 0.89 4.78
C ASN A 278 7.65 2.20 4.49
N LEU A 279 6.92 3.26 4.14
CA LEU A 279 7.51 4.58 3.94
C LEU A 279 8.12 5.13 5.24
N ARG A 280 7.42 4.99 6.37
CA ARG A 280 7.93 5.38 7.69
C ARG A 280 9.24 4.66 8.01
N ASP A 281 9.26 3.33 7.84
CA ASP A 281 10.43 2.52 8.13
C ASP A 281 11.63 2.92 7.24
N LEU A 282 11.37 3.23 5.96
CA LEU A 282 12.40 3.70 5.04
C LEU A 282 12.93 5.09 5.43
N LEU A 283 12.06 6.03 5.80
CA LEU A 283 12.44 7.38 6.24
C LEU A 283 13.23 7.36 7.57
N LEU A 284 12.87 6.44 8.46
CA LEU A 284 13.50 6.28 9.77
C LEU A 284 14.62 5.23 9.77
N ALA A 285 15.08 4.78 8.59
CA ALA A 285 16.24 3.89 8.50
C ALA A 285 17.50 4.53 9.10
N ALA A 286 18.42 3.69 9.59
CA ALA A 286 19.64 4.12 10.28
C ALA A 286 20.53 4.98 9.38
N PRO A 287 20.83 6.24 9.75
CA PRO A 287 21.76 7.08 8.99
C PRO A 287 23.20 6.64 9.25
N ALA A 288 23.98 6.52 8.16
CA ALA A 288 25.42 6.26 8.29
C ALA A 288 26.19 7.49 8.81
N GLY A 289 25.58 8.65 8.79
CA GLY A 289 26.14 9.91 9.33
C GLY A 289 27.11 10.60 8.37
N THR A 290 27.88 11.52 8.92
CA THR A 290 28.79 12.41 8.20
C THR A 290 30.08 11.73 7.80
N ARG A 291 30.01 10.81 6.80
CA ARG A 291 31.14 10.06 6.25
C ARG A 291 31.22 10.23 4.74
N ALA A 292 32.44 10.40 4.20
CA ALA A 292 32.62 10.48 2.76
C ALA A 292 32.13 9.20 2.08
N THR A 293 31.24 9.33 1.11
CA THR A 293 30.52 8.20 0.52
C THR A 293 30.63 8.21 -1.00
N LEU A 294 30.96 7.07 -1.58
CA LEU A 294 30.97 6.82 -3.00
C LEU A 294 29.67 6.13 -3.40
N GLY A 295 28.82 6.78 -4.18
CA GLY A 295 27.55 6.25 -4.68
C GLY A 295 27.73 5.63 -6.06
N LEU A 296 27.18 4.43 -6.21
CA LEU A 296 27.14 3.69 -7.46
C LEU A 296 25.68 3.47 -7.87
N ASP A 297 25.32 4.02 -9.04
CA ASP A 297 24.03 3.79 -9.68
C ASP A 297 24.23 2.78 -10.81
N PRO A 298 23.84 1.51 -10.63
CA PRO A 298 24.17 0.42 -11.52
C PRO A 298 23.49 0.52 -12.90
N GLY A 299 24.16 0.06 -13.95
CA GLY A 299 23.57 -0.01 -15.28
C GLY A 299 24.44 -0.79 -16.26
N PHE A 300 23.83 -1.70 -17.05
CA PHE A 300 24.57 -2.49 -18.04
C PHE A 300 25.00 -1.68 -19.26
N ARG A 301 24.05 -1.12 -20.00
CA ARG A 301 24.33 -0.43 -21.28
C ARG A 301 24.90 0.97 -21.10
N THR A 302 24.38 1.71 -20.17
CA THR A 302 24.76 3.11 -19.92
C THR A 302 25.95 3.25 -18.99
N GLY A 303 26.50 2.15 -18.49
CA GLY A 303 27.55 2.12 -17.48
C GLY A 303 27.06 2.38 -16.07
N VAL A 304 27.90 2.14 -15.08
CA VAL A 304 27.66 2.47 -13.68
C VAL A 304 28.03 3.92 -13.45
N LYS A 305 27.06 4.73 -12.98
CA LYS A 305 27.27 6.13 -12.62
C LYS A 305 27.89 6.19 -11.24
N VAL A 306 28.90 7.01 -11.11
CA VAL A 306 29.69 7.18 -9.91
C VAL A 306 29.59 8.60 -9.42
N ALA A 307 29.31 8.79 -8.14
CA ALA A 307 29.37 10.09 -7.48
C ALA A 307 30.07 9.95 -6.13
N VAL A 308 30.97 10.86 -5.81
CA VAL A 308 31.56 10.95 -4.47
C VAL A 308 31.00 12.17 -3.78
N VAL A 309 30.44 11.95 -2.59
CA VAL A 309 29.98 13.03 -1.69
C VAL A 309 30.87 13.04 -0.46
N ASP A 310 31.24 14.24 -0.01
CA ASP A 310 32.02 14.43 1.20
C ASP A 310 31.17 14.22 2.47
N ALA A 311 31.74 14.39 3.64
CA ALA A 311 31.06 14.26 4.92
C ALA A 311 29.88 15.23 5.10
N THR A 312 29.79 16.29 4.32
CA THR A 312 28.70 17.28 4.36
C THR A 312 27.60 16.99 3.32
N GLY A 313 27.78 15.96 2.48
CA GLY A 313 26.87 15.64 1.39
C GLY A 313 27.14 16.46 0.11
N LYS A 314 28.23 17.27 0.06
CA LYS A 314 28.62 18.00 -1.14
C LYS A 314 29.25 17.06 -2.17
N VAL A 315 28.85 17.16 -3.43
CA VAL A 315 29.44 16.41 -4.54
C VAL A 315 30.85 16.93 -4.80
N VAL A 316 31.85 16.05 -4.72
CA VAL A 316 33.28 16.38 -4.92
C VAL A 316 33.86 15.73 -6.17
N ALA A 317 33.29 14.59 -6.63
CA ALA A 317 33.67 13.97 -7.88
C ALA A 317 32.50 13.19 -8.50
N THR A 318 32.52 13.06 -9.82
CA THR A 318 31.58 12.23 -10.57
C THR A 318 32.29 11.54 -11.71
N ASP A 319 31.80 10.36 -12.11
CA ASP A 319 32.31 9.60 -13.25
C ASP A 319 31.27 8.62 -13.79
N THR A 320 31.59 7.98 -14.93
CA THR A 320 30.85 6.84 -15.46
C THR A 320 31.83 5.74 -15.83
N ILE A 321 31.68 4.59 -15.20
CA ILE A 321 32.51 3.41 -15.44
C ILE A 321 31.73 2.33 -16.18
N HIS A 322 32.41 1.51 -16.97
CA HIS A 322 31.80 0.47 -17.80
C HIS A 322 32.35 -0.92 -17.50
N PRO A 323 32.16 -1.46 -16.27
CA PRO A 323 32.72 -2.77 -15.92
C PRO A 323 32.00 -3.92 -16.62
N HIS A 324 30.72 -3.75 -16.94
CA HIS A 324 29.85 -4.82 -17.43
C HIS A 324 29.80 -4.93 -18.95
N VAL A 325 29.29 -6.07 -19.45
CA VAL A 325 29.01 -6.29 -20.88
C VAL A 325 28.04 -5.20 -21.39
N PRO A 326 28.26 -4.62 -22.59
CA PRO A 326 29.18 -5.04 -23.63
C PRO A 326 30.61 -4.44 -23.53
N ALA A 327 30.83 -3.41 -22.73
CA ALA A 327 32.12 -2.72 -22.69
C ALA A 327 33.22 -3.52 -21.94
N ASN A 328 32.85 -4.24 -20.90
CA ASN A 328 33.67 -5.17 -20.09
C ASN A 328 35.04 -4.61 -19.63
N LYS A 329 35.06 -3.35 -19.16
CA LYS A 329 36.27 -2.64 -18.71
C LYS A 329 36.46 -2.78 -17.20
N TRP A 330 36.50 -4.01 -16.72
CA TRP A 330 36.49 -4.33 -15.28
C TRP A 330 37.68 -3.75 -14.51
N ASP A 331 38.90 -4.04 -14.93
CA ASP A 331 40.11 -3.54 -14.23
C ASP A 331 40.22 -2.02 -14.26
N GLN A 332 39.87 -1.38 -15.40
CA GLN A 332 39.86 0.08 -15.49
C GLN A 332 38.86 0.70 -14.50
N ALA A 333 37.71 0.02 -14.30
CA ALA A 333 36.72 0.47 -13.35
C ALA A 333 37.22 0.34 -11.91
N LEU A 334 37.88 -0.76 -11.56
CA LEU A 334 38.50 -0.95 -10.24
C LEU A 334 39.55 0.12 -9.95
N ASP A 335 40.50 0.35 -10.88
CA ASP A 335 41.55 1.35 -10.72
C ASP A 335 40.97 2.76 -10.57
N ARG A 336 39.87 3.05 -11.29
CA ARG A 336 39.21 4.35 -11.19
C ARG A 336 38.52 4.54 -9.84
N LEU A 337 37.81 3.54 -9.37
CA LEU A 337 37.16 3.57 -8.05
C LEU A 337 38.18 3.68 -6.91
N ALA A 338 39.29 2.93 -6.98
CA ALA A 338 40.37 2.99 -6.00
C ALA A 338 41.01 4.39 -5.92
N ARG A 339 41.25 5.01 -7.06
CA ARG A 339 41.76 6.40 -7.11
C ARG A 339 40.79 7.39 -6.49
N LEU A 340 39.51 7.37 -6.85
CA LEU A 340 38.48 8.23 -6.29
C LEU A 340 38.34 8.02 -4.78
N ALA A 341 38.34 6.76 -4.32
CA ALA A 341 38.25 6.46 -2.90
C ALA A 341 39.42 7.01 -2.09
N LYS A 342 40.64 6.91 -2.63
CA LYS A 342 41.85 7.41 -2.00
C LYS A 342 41.91 8.94 -1.99
N GLU A 343 41.61 9.58 -3.14
CA GLU A 343 41.68 11.03 -3.33
C GLU A 343 40.72 11.78 -2.40
N HIS A 344 39.52 11.23 -2.19
CA HIS A 344 38.47 11.87 -1.41
C HIS A 344 38.27 11.23 -0.03
N ALA A 345 39.19 10.39 0.44
CA ALA A 345 39.13 9.71 1.73
C ALA A 345 37.75 9.06 1.97
N VAL A 346 37.24 8.33 0.98
CA VAL A 346 35.97 7.62 1.03
C VAL A 346 36.01 6.54 2.11
N GLU A 347 34.95 6.44 2.89
CA GLU A 347 34.77 5.41 3.92
C GLU A 347 33.69 4.40 3.52
N LEU A 348 32.66 4.84 2.78
CA LEU A 348 31.47 4.06 2.44
C LEU A 348 31.29 3.96 0.93
N VAL A 349 30.87 2.78 0.45
CA VAL A 349 30.46 2.53 -0.93
C VAL A 349 28.99 2.17 -0.92
N ALA A 350 28.13 3.09 -1.36
CA ALA A 350 26.68 2.93 -1.48
C ALA A 350 26.34 2.41 -2.88
N ILE A 351 25.67 1.27 -2.98
CA ILE A 351 25.33 0.62 -4.23
C ILE A 351 23.80 0.58 -4.36
N GLY A 352 23.25 1.18 -5.43
CA GLY A 352 21.84 1.09 -5.75
C GLY A 352 21.39 -0.35 -5.98
N ASN A 353 20.20 -0.71 -5.52
CA ASN A 353 19.67 -2.08 -5.61
C ASN A 353 18.90 -2.40 -6.90
N GLY A 354 19.08 -1.62 -7.96
CA GLY A 354 18.42 -1.81 -9.25
C GLY A 354 19.12 -2.79 -10.19
N THR A 355 18.88 -2.59 -11.50
CA THR A 355 19.44 -3.45 -12.55
C THR A 355 20.97 -3.40 -12.54
N ALA A 356 21.66 -4.53 -12.61
CA ALA A 356 23.12 -4.69 -12.52
C ALA A 356 23.73 -4.42 -11.11
N SER A 357 22.90 -4.33 -10.08
CA SER A 357 23.37 -4.09 -8.72
C SER A 357 24.33 -5.17 -8.22
N ARG A 358 24.11 -6.42 -8.58
CA ARG A 358 24.93 -7.56 -8.15
C ARG A 358 26.31 -7.58 -8.76
N GLU A 359 26.36 -7.33 -10.06
CA GLU A 359 27.63 -7.21 -10.78
C GLU A 359 28.43 -6.01 -10.24
N THR A 360 27.73 -4.92 -9.89
CA THR A 360 28.35 -3.77 -9.26
C THR A 360 28.75 -4.05 -7.81
N ASP A 361 28.00 -4.86 -7.08
CA ASP A 361 28.36 -5.33 -5.74
C ASP A 361 29.63 -6.21 -5.75
N LYS A 362 29.77 -7.09 -6.76
CA LYS A 362 31.02 -7.87 -6.99
C LYS A 362 32.20 -6.94 -7.27
N LEU A 363 32.01 -5.93 -8.11
CA LEU A 363 33.04 -4.95 -8.41
C LEU A 363 33.49 -4.24 -7.12
N ALA A 364 32.55 -3.86 -6.27
CA ALA A 364 32.86 -3.23 -4.99
C ALA A 364 33.54 -4.22 -4.02
N ALA A 365 33.10 -5.49 -3.97
CA ALA A 365 33.75 -6.52 -3.16
C ALA A 365 35.21 -6.74 -3.56
N GLU A 366 35.48 -6.80 -4.87
CA GLU A 366 36.85 -6.94 -5.39
C GLU A 366 37.70 -5.69 -5.11
N LEU A 367 37.09 -4.48 -5.18
CA LEU A 367 37.75 -3.24 -4.78
C LEU A 367 38.21 -3.30 -3.32
N LEU A 368 37.37 -3.75 -2.40
CA LEU A 368 37.69 -3.89 -0.98
C LEU A 368 38.77 -4.93 -0.76
N ALA A 369 38.70 -6.05 -1.48
CA ALA A 369 39.68 -7.14 -1.37
C ALA A 369 41.07 -6.74 -1.90
N LYS A 370 41.16 -5.99 -3.01
CA LYS A 370 42.40 -5.51 -3.61
C LYS A 370 43.02 -4.32 -2.85
N HIS A 371 42.22 -3.54 -2.16
CA HIS A 371 42.61 -2.30 -1.49
C HIS A 371 42.19 -2.26 -0.01
N PRO A 372 42.62 -3.23 0.84
CA PRO A 372 42.22 -3.26 2.23
C PRO A 372 42.71 -2.04 3.04
N GLU A 373 43.77 -1.37 2.55
CA GLU A 373 44.31 -0.14 3.16
C GLU A 373 43.29 1.03 3.14
N LEU A 374 42.33 1.02 2.22
CA LEU A 374 41.27 2.06 2.14
C LEU A 374 40.18 1.88 3.20
N LYS A 375 40.11 0.73 3.86
CA LYS A 375 39.11 0.41 4.91
C LYS A 375 37.66 0.71 4.52
N LEU A 376 37.33 0.48 3.26
CA LEU A 376 36.01 0.74 2.71
C LEU A 376 34.97 -0.23 3.29
N THR A 377 33.74 0.24 3.43
CA THR A 377 32.57 -0.58 3.75
C THR A 377 31.53 -0.42 2.65
N LYS A 378 31.14 -1.53 1.99
CA LYS A 378 30.10 -1.51 0.95
C LYS A 378 28.72 -1.77 1.55
N ILE A 379 27.69 -1.10 1.03
CA ILE A 379 26.30 -1.21 1.50
C ILE A 379 25.36 -1.09 0.32
N MET A 380 24.39 -2.02 0.23
CA MET A 380 23.27 -1.88 -0.70
C MET A 380 22.28 -0.83 -0.19
N VAL A 381 21.87 0.06 -1.09
CA VAL A 381 20.95 1.18 -0.78
C VAL A 381 19.75 1.10 -1.71
N SER A 382 18.56 1.27 -1.17
CA SER A 382 17.35 1.35 -1.99
C SER A 382 17.42 2.57 -2.93
N GLU A 383 17.31 2.34 -4.23
CA GLU A 383 17.23 3.41 -5.24
C GLU A 383 15.79 3.85 -5.54
N ALA A 384 14.80 3.35 -4.77
CA ALA A 384 13.40 3.69 -4.97
C ALA A 384 13.17 5.20 -5.09
N GLY A 385 12.57 5.65 -6.21
CA GLY A 385 12.34 7.06 -6.51
C GLY A 385 13.58 7.87 -6.91
N ALA A 386 14.80 7.31 -6.98
CA ALA A 386 16.01 8.05 -7.37
C ALA A 386 15.92 8.60 -8.80
N SER A 387 15.32 7.86 -9.72
CA SER A 387 15.06 8.33 -11.10
C SER A 387 14.09 9.51 -11.14
N VAL A 388 13.08 9.53 -10.27
CA VAL A 388 12.12 10.64 -10.15
C VAL A 388 12.84 11.89 -9.62
N TYR A 389 13.65 11.73 -8.58
CA TYR A 389 14.50 12.82 -8.07
C TYR A 389 15.41 13.38 -9.18
N SER A 390 16.15 12.51 -9.88
CA SER A 390 17.11 12.93 -10.92
C SER A 390 16.48 13.82 -11.99
N ALA A 391 15.24 13.52 -12.39
CA ALA A 391 14.49 14.26 -13.42
C ALA A 391 13.72 15.47 -12.85
N SER A 392 13.72 15.69 -11.53
CA SER A 392 12.94 16.75 -10.90
C SER A 392 13.52 18.15 -11.16
N ALA A 393 12.66 19.16 -11.12
CA ALA A 393 13.07 20.57 -11.17
C ALA A 393 13.99 20.92 -9.99
N PHE A 394 13.70 20.34 -8.78
CA PHE A 394 14.51 20.54 -7.60
C PHE A 394 15.95 20.02 -7.80
N ALA A 395 16.14 18.79 -8.31
CA ALA A 395 17.47 18.24 -8.57
C ALA A 395 18.23 19.06 -9.63
N SER A 396 17.52 19.67 -10.59
CA SER A 396 18.13 20.56 -11.60
C SER A 396 18.62 21.88 -10.99
N GLN A 397 17.94 22.38 -9.96
CA GLN A 397 18.38 23.57 -9.21
C GLN A 397 19.49 23.24 -8.21
N GLU A 398 19.41 22.08 -7.54
CA GLU A 398 20.40 21.66 -6.56
C GLU A 398 21.74 21.27 -7.20
N LEU A 399 21.68 20.67 -8.40
CA LEU A 399 22.83 20.14 -9.14
C LEU A 399 22.85 20.64 -10.60
N PRO A 400 22.94 21.96 -10.83
CA PRO A 400 22.79 22.55 -12.16
C PRO A 400 23.89 22.13 -13.15
N GLY A 401 25.09 21.83 -12.64
CA GLY A 401 26.23 21.41 -13.46
C GLY A 401 26.33 19.90 -13.70
N LEU A 402 25.36 19.10 -13.17
CA LEU A 402 25.38 17.65 -13.32
C LEU A 402 24.36 17.16 -14.33
N ASP A 403 24.83 16.20 -15.16
CA ASP A 403 23.92 15.45 -16.04
C ASP A 403 22.86 14.67 -15.24
N VAL A 404 21.66 14.58 -15.77
CA VAL A 404 20.53 13.90 -15.15
C VAL A 404 20.90 12.47 -14.72
N SER A 405 21.67 11.76 -15.54
CA SER A 405 22.07 10.38 -15.27
C SER A 405 22.98 10.22 -14.05
N LEU A 406 23.74 11.25 -13.67
CA LEU A 406 24.66 11.22 -12.53
C LEU A 406 23.98 11.60 -11.21
N ARG A 407 22.85 12.31 -11.26
CA ARG A 407 22.12 12.75 -10.05
C ARG A 407 21.58 11.57 -9.24
N GLY A 408 21.30 10.43 -9.91
CA GLY A 408 20.90 9.18 -9.24
C GLY A 408 21.98 8.67 -8.28
N ALA A 409 23.24 8.61 -8.73
CA ALA A 409 24.37 8.18 -7.92
C ALA A 409 24.61 9.12 -6.71
N VAL A 410 24.42 10.44 -6.90
CA VAL A 410 24.47 11.42 -5.79
C VAL A 410 23.39 11.12 -4.76
N SER A 411 22.15 10.89 -5.21
CA SER A 411 21.04 10.57 -4.31
C SER A 411 21.29 9.27 -3.53
N ILE A 412 21.80 8.23 -4.19
CA ILE A 412 22.15 6.95 -3.55
C ILE A 412 23.20 7.16 -2.45
N ALA A 413 24.25 7.94 -2.71
CA ALA A 413 25.27 8.26 -1.71
C ALA A 413 24.70 9.01 -0.51
N ARG A 414 23.93 10.08 -0.76
CA ARG A 414 23.32 10.91 0.30
C ARG A 414 22.27 10.16 1.12
N ARG A 415 21.51 9.23 0.51
CA ARG A 415 20.57 8.37 1.25
C ARG A 415 21.26 7.50 2.28
N LEU A 416 22.48 7.05 2.00
CA LEU A 416 23.23 6.30 2.99
C LEU A 416 23.66 7.20 4.14
N GLN A 417 24.04 8.45 3.86
CA GLN A 417 24.40 9.41 4.91
C GLN A 417 23.19 9.76 5.80
N ASP A 418 22.08 10.17 5.20
CA ASP A 418 20.81 10.44 5.88
C ASP A 418 19.60 10.13 4.98
N PRO A 419 18.92 8.98 5.19
CA PRO A 419 17.76 8.59 4.40
C PRO A 419 16.62 9.63 4.44
N LEU A 420 16.31 10.17 5.61
CA LEU A 420 15.23 11.12 5.79
C LEU A 420 15.49 12.41 4.99
N ALA A 421 16.68 12.98 5.16
CA ALA A 421 17.07 14.26 4.52
C ALA A 421 17.03 14.18 2.98
N GLU A 422 17.30 13.02 2.42
CA GLU A 422 17.30 12.82 0.97
C GLU A 422 15.92 12.43 0.42
N LEU A 423 15.21 11.50 1.08
CA LEU A 423 13.94 10.98 0.60
C LEU A 423 12.81 12.01 0.62
N VAL A 424 12.85 13.00 1.52
CA VAL A 424 11.86 14.10 1.55
C VAL A 424 11.86 14.97 0.30
N LYS A 425 12.90 14.91 -0.53
CA LYS A 425 13.02 15.60 -1.81
C LYS A 425 12.17 14.97 -2.91
N ILE A 426 11.63 13.78 -2.66
CA ILE A 426 10.85 12.97 -3.61
C ILE A 426 9.38 13.00 -3.19
N ASP A 427 8.48 13.07 -4.17
CA ASP A 427 7.06 12.88 -3.90
C ASP A 427 6.86 11.48 -3.28
N PRO A 428 6.29 11.37 -2.07
CA PRO A 428 6.20 10.11 -1.34
C PRO A 428 5.54 8.97 -2.13
N LYS A 429 4.54 9.28 -2.97
CA LYS A 429 3.88 8.29 -3.83
C LYS A 429 4.82 7.70 -4.90
N SER A 430 5.91 8.37 -5.22
CA SER A 430 6.90 7.93 -6.22
C SER A 430 8.01 7.03 -5.63
N ILE A 431 8.02 6.83 -4.31
CA ILE A 431 9.01 5.97 -3.59
C ILE A 431 8.58 4.52 -3.76
N GLY A 432 7.83 3.97 -4.43
CA GLY A 432 7.58 2.59 -4.86
C GLY A 432 7.63 1.47 -3.80
N VAL A 433 7.33 1.75 -2.53
CA VAL A 433 7.31 0.76 -1.44
C VAL A 433 5.91 0.24 -1.10
N GLY A 434 4.91 0.57 -1.92
CA GLY A 434 3.53 0.12 -1.78
C GLY A 434 3.22 -1.09 -2.65
N GLN A 435 2.15 -1.80 -2.29
CA GLN A 435 1.56 -2.84 -3.12
C GLN A 435 0.39 -2.24 -3.91
N TYR A 436 0.31 -2.55 -5.21
CA TYR A 436 -0.79 -2.08 -6.08
C TYR A 436 -1.04 -0.56 -6.04
N GLN A 437 -0.01 0.24 -5.79
CA GLN A 437 -0.14 1.69 -5.57
C GLN A 437 -0.80 2.45 -6.73
N HIS A 438 -0.66 1.96 -7.97
CA HIS A 438 -1.28 2.56 -9.15
C HIS A 438 -2.78 2.27 -9.29
N ASP A 439 -3.34 1.37 -8.46
CA ASP A 439 -4.75 1.03 -8.43
C ASP A 439 -5.49 1.72 -7.27
N LEU A 440 -4.75 2.44 -6.41
CA LEU A 440 -5.29 3.14 -5.24
C LEU A 440 -5.81 4.54 -5.60
N ALA A 441 -6.75 5.05 -4.81
CA ALA A 441 -7.23 6.43 -4.94
C ALA A 441 -6.10 7.42 -4.60
N GLU A 442 -5.62 8.18 -5.61
CA GLU A 442 -4.45 9.05 -5.53
C GLU A 442 -4.52 10.07 -4.39
N VAL A 443 -5.66 10.74 -4.23
CA VAL A 443 -5.86 11.78 -3.20
C VAL A 443 -5.73 11.22 -1.78
N LYS A 444 -6.27 10.02 -1.55
CA LYS A 444 -6.21 9.34 -0.26
C LYS A 444 -4.78 8.88 0.05
N LEU A 445 -4.13 8.29 -0.95
CA LEU A 445 -2.74 7.85 -0.86
C LEU A 445 -1.81 9.03 -0.54
N SER A 446 -1.82 10.11 -1.35
CA SER A 446 -0.96 11.28 -1.13
C SER A 446 -1.12 11.86 0.26
N ARG A 447 -2.36 12.07 0.71
CA ARG A 447 -2.62 12.62 2.04
C ARG A 447 -2.04 11.75 3.17
N SER A 448 -2.20 10.44 3.07
CA SER A 448 -1.67 9.51 4.07
C SER A 448 -0.15 9.52 4.10
N LEU A 449 0.49 9.53 2.93
CA LEU A 449 1.96 9.52 2.82
C LEU A 449 2.58 10.85 3.25
N ASP A 450 1.98 11.99 2.88
CA ASP A 450 2.43 13.31 3.33
C ASP A 450 2.39 13.42 4.87
N ALA A 451 1.33 12.89 5.49
CA ALA A 451 1.23 12.85 6.94
C ALA A 451 2.35 12.00 7.59
N VAL A 452 2.74 10.88 6.97
CA VAL A 452 3.86 10.05 7.44
C VAL A 452 5.18 10.80 7.35
N VAL A 453 5.43 11.50 6.24
CA VAL A 453 6.66 12.29 6.07
C VAL A 453 6.74 13.39 7.12
N GLU A 454 5.65 14.13 7.34
CA GLU A 454 5.57 15.17 8.36
C GLU A 454 5.85 14.60 9.76
N ASP A 455 5.25 13.47 10.12
CA ASP A 455 5.48 12.81 11.40
C ASP A 455 6.95 12.39 11.60
N CYS A 456 7.55 11.78 10.57
CA CYS A 456 8.94 11.34 10.63
C CYS A 456 9.89 12.54 10.82
N VAL A 457 9.69 13.60 10.04
CA VAL A 457 10.51 14.82 10.11
C VAL A 457 10.38 15.49 11.47
N ASN A 458 9.15 15.68 11.96
CA ASN A 458 8.91 16.30 13.26
C ASN A 458 9.36 15.40 14.43
N GLY A 459 9.28 14.07 14.26
CA GLY A 459 9.75 13.11 15.27
C GLY A 459 11.27 13.08 15.45
N VAL A 460 12.01 13.17 14.35
CA VAL A 460 13.49 13.24 14.36
C VAL A 460 13.96 14.63 14.79
N GLY A 461 13.24 15.66 14.36
CA GLY A 461 13.66 17.07 14.48
C GLY A 461 14.68 17.45 13.41
N VAL A 462 14.74 18.72 13.09
CA VAL A 462 15.50 19.24 11.95
C VAL A 462 16.54 20.27 12.41
N ASP A 463 17.80 20.04 12.08
CA ASP A 463 18.85 21.04 12.29
C ASP A 463 18.70 22.17 11.26
N VAL A 464 18.34 23.36 11.73
CA VAL A 464 18.03 24.51 10.86
C VAL A 464 19.25 25.00 10.08
N ASN A 465 20.45 24.74 10.61
CA ASN A 465 21.69 25.20 10.00
C ASN A 465 22.19 24.31 8.86
N THR A 466 21.72 23.06 8.79
CA THR A 466 22.16 22.09 7.76
C THR A 466 21.03 21.65 6.83
N ALA A 467 19.76 21.84 7.24
CA ALA A 467 18.61 21.36 6.52
C ALA A 467 18.42 22.04 5.15
N SER A 468 17.98 21.27 4.16
CA SER A 468 17.52 21.76 2.87
C SER A 468 16.11 22.37 2.94
N ALA A 469 15.74 23.22 1.99
CA ALA A 469 14.39 23.79 1.94
C ALA A 469 13.29 22.72 1.85
N PRO A 470 13.41 21.63 1.07
CA PRO A 470 12.44 20.53 1.09
C PRO A 470 12.29 19.88 2.48
N LEU A 471 13.37 19.69 3.22
CA LEU A 471 13.29 19.13 4.57
C LEU A 471 12.61 20.09 5.54
N LEU A 472 12.96 21.37 5.50
CA LEU A 472 12.32 22.41 6.32
C LEU A 472 10.82 22.54 6.01
N SER A 473 10.41 22.43 4.75
CA SER A 473 9.00 22.54 4.36
C SER A 473 8.10 21.41 4.89
N ARG A 474 8.70 20.33 5.42
CA ARG A 474 7.98 19.22 6.08
C ARG A 474 7.85 19.43 7.60
N VAL A 475 8.45 20.48 8.14
CA VAL A 475 8.28 20.85 9.54
C VAL A 475 6.93 21.54 9.72
N SER A 476 6.18 21.16 10.75
CA SER A 476 4.90 21.79 11.08
C SER A 476 5.02 23.31 11.17
N GLY A 477 4.12 24.01 10.49
CA GLY A 477 4.09 25.48 10.46
C GLY A 477 5.04 26.14 9.45
N ILE A 478 5.83 25.37 8.67
CA ILE A 478 6.75 25.89 7.66
C ILE A 478 6.21 25.57 6.26
N SER A 479 5.82 26.61 5.50
CA SER A 479 5.49 26.48 4.09
C SER A 479 6.77 26.45 3.22
N SER A 480 6.66 26.01 1.96
CA SER A 480 7.80 25.98 1.01
C SER A 480 8.50 27.32 0.90
N GLY A 481 7.74 28.43 0.73
CA GLY A 481 8.34 29.77 0.64
C GLY A 481 8.97 30.25 1.94
N LEU A 482 8.47 29.78 3.10
CA LEU A 482 9.10 30.07 4.39
C LEU A 482 10.39 29.25 4.57
N ALA A 483 10.42 28.00 4.12
CA ALA A 483 11.62 27.18 4.11
C ALA A 483 12.75 27.82 3.26
N GLU A 484 12.41 28.33 2.08
CA GLU A 484 13.34 29.08 1.22
C GLU A 484 13.87 30.33 1.92
N ASN A 485 13.00 31.09 2.62
CA ASN A 485 13.41 32.27 3.37
C ASN A 485 14.36 31.92 4.52
N ILE A 486 14.15 30.80 5.22
CA ILE A 486 15.05 30.33 6.29
C ILE A 486 16.44 30.03 5.71
N VAL A 487 16.50 29.32 4.58
CA VAL A 487 17.77 29.02 3.89
C VAL A 487 18.46 30.29 3.43
N ALA A 488 17.73 31.19 2.75
CA ALA A 488 18.28 32.48 2.28
C ALA A 488 18.79 33.36 3.44
N HIS A 489 18.07 33.41 4.55
CA HIS A 489 18.51 34.14 5.75
C HIS A 489 19.81 33.57 6.30
N ARG A 490 19.92 32.25 6.44
CA ARG A 490 21.13 31.55 6.88
C ARG A 490 22.33 31.84 5.98
N ASP A 491 22.11 31.77 4.67
CA ASP A 491 23.16 31.97 3.66
C ASP A 491 23.68 33.42 3.66
N ALA A 492 22.79 34.38 3.94
CA ALA A 492 23.13 35.80 3.98
C ALA A 492 23.74 36.26 5.31
N ASN A 493 23.27 35.72 6.46
CA ASN A 493 23.58 36.21 7.80
C ASN A 493 24.43 35.22 8.64
N GLY A 494 24.74 34.05 8.07
CA GLY A 494 25.42 32.97 8.79
C GLY A 494 24.48 32.09 9.61
N PRO A 495 25.03 31.07 10.31
CA PRO A 495 24.23 30.10 11.03
C PRO A 495 23.45 30.73 12.19
N PHE A 496 22.24 30.22 12.40
CA PHE A 496 21.42 30.58 13.56
C PHE A 496 22.12 30.15 14.84
N ARG A 497 22.23 31.08 15.79
CA ARG A 497 22.85 30.87 17.12
C ARG A 497 21.80 30.50 18.18
N SER A 498 20.53 30.85 17.95
CA SER A 498 19.43 30.57 18.86
C SER A 498 18.10 30.38 18.09
N ARG A 499 17.16 29.62 18.66
CA ARG A 499 15.81 29.54 18.13
C ARG A 499 15.12 30.90 18.07
N ARG A 500 15.46 31.82 18.98
CA ARG A 500 14.92 33.17 18.97
C ARG A 500 15.27 33.94 17.70
N ALA A 501 16.45 33.72 17.13
CA ALA A 501 16.90 34.35 15.89
C ALA A 501 16.04 33.95 14.65
N LEU A 502 15.27 32.85 14.71
CA LEU A 502 14.31 32.50 13.68
C LEU A 502 13.23 33.57 13.47
N LYS A 503 12.95 34.42 14.50
CA LYS A 503 11.96 35.49 14.37
C LYS A 503 12.41 36.63 13.45
N ASP A 504 13.70 36.67 13.10
CA ASP A 504 14.28 37.64 12.19
C ASP A 504 14.13 37.22 10.72
N VAL A 505 13.66 35.98 10.47
CA VAL A 505 13.42 35.48 9.14
C VAL A 505 12.15 36.10 8.51
N ALA A 506 12.28 36.60 7.30
CA ALA A 506 11.17 37.23 6.58
C ALA A 506 9.95 36.28 6.47
N ARG A 507 8.77 36.79 6.84
CA ARG A 507 7.48 36.06 6.86
C ARG A 507 7.33 34.97 7.92
N LEU A 508 8.29 34.79 8.81
CA LEU A 508 8.16 33.91 9.96
C LEU A 508 7.45 34.66 11.10
N GLY A 509 6.13 34.67 11.07
CA GLY A 509 5.31 35.32 12.09
C GLY A 509 5.22 34.54 13.39
N PRO A 510 4.67 35.15 14.48
CA PRO A 510 4.58 34.52 15.79
C PRO A 510 3.94 33.14 15.79
N LYS A 511 2.84 32.97 15.05
CA LYS A 511 2.11 31.68 14.94
C LYS A 511 2.96 30.59 14.28
N ALA A 512 3.68 30.91 13.20
CA ALA A 512 4.58 29.96 12.54
C ALA A 512 5.74 29.57 13.44
N TYR A 513 6.30 30.55 14.16
CA TYR A 513 7.35 30.29 15.15
C TYR A 513 6.89 29.35 16.27
N GLU A 514 5.75 29.61 16.88
CA GLU A 514 5.13 28.75 17.88
C GLU A 514 4.94 27.31 17.38
N GLN A 515 4.51 27.13 16.12
CA GLN A 515 4.28 25.81 15.54
C GLN A 515 5.58 25.05 15.21
N CYS A 516 6.63 25.73 14.76
CA CYS A 516 7.84 25.06 14.25
C CYS A 516 8.98 24.97 15.27
N ALA A 517 9.07 25.89 16.24
CA ALA A 517 10.24 26.04 17.10
C ALA A 517 10.62 24.78 17.90
N GLY A 518 9.64 23.98 18.33
CA GLY A 518 9.86 22.72 19.02
C GLY A 518 10.49 21.61 18.16
N PHE A 519 10.41 21.71 16.83
CA PHE A 519 10.93 20.71 15.88
C PHE A 519 12.26 21.12 15.24
N LEU A 520 12.61 22.40 15.30
CA LEU A 520 13.87 22.91 14.81
C LEU A 520 14.97 22.79 15.88
N ARG A 521 16.12 22.32 15.48
CA ARG A 521 17.30 22.14 16.37
C ARG A 521 18.38 23.10 15.95
N ILE A 522 19.12 23.63 16.97
CA ILE A 522 20.34 24.38 16.75
C ILE A 522 21.42 23.72 17.60
N ARG A 523 22.31 22.99 16.92
CA ARG A 523 23.47 22.38 17.59
C ARG A 523 24.54 23.45 17.83
N ASN A 524 25.17 23.39 18.97
CA ASN A 524 26.22 24.36 19.36
C ASN A 524 25.75 25.83 19.33
N GLY A 525 24.49 26.08 19.66
CA GLY A 525 23.88 27.39 19.81
C GLY A 525 24.21 28.01 21.18
N ASP A 526 23.69 29.23 21.43
CA ASP A 526 23.91 29.97 22.65
C ASP A 526 23.12 29.38 23.85
N ASP A 527 21.97 28.76 23.63
CA ASP A 527 21.17 28.06 24.64
C ASP A 527 21.21 26.55 24.40
N PRO A 528 21.72 25.73 25.34
CA PRO A 528 21.76 24.27 25.19
C PRO A 528 20.39 23.62 24.94
N LEU A 529 19.30 24.26 25.40
CA LEU A 529 17.94 23.75 25.17
C LEU A 529 17.53 23.83 23.70
N ASP A 530 18.14 24.67 22.89
CA ASP A 530 17.86 24.80 21.47
C ASP A 530 18.28 23.55 20.68
N ALA A 531 19.12 22.68 21.23
CA ALA A 531 19.46 21.38 20.66
C ALA A 531 18.45 20.26 21.02
N SER A 532 17.56 20.50 22.00
CA SER A 532 16.60 19.53 22.53
C SER A 532 15.22 19.61 21.82
N SER A 533 14.29 18.69 22.12
CA SER A 533 12.89 18.77 21.69
C SER A 533 12.01 19.62 22.62
N VAL A 534 12.56 20.15 23.69
CA VAL A 534 11.82 21.04 24.60
C VAL A 534 11.39 22.29 23.83
N HIS A 535 10.09 22.58 23.87
CA HIS A 535 9.57 23.80 23.23
C HIS A 535 10.02 25.06 23.95
N PRO A 536 10.35 26.18 23.25
CA PRO A 536 10.82 27.41 23.90
C PRO A 536 9.88 27.96 24.97
N GLU A 537 8.56 27.73 24.84
CA GLU A 537 7.58 28.13 25.87
C GLU A 537 7.78 27.39 27.19
N ALA A 538 8.32 26.19 27.16
CA ALA A 538 8.56 25.35 28.34
C ALA A 538 9.95 25.57 28.96
N TYR A 539 10.80 26.45 28.40
CA TYR A 539 12.11 26.78 29.01
C TYR A 539 12.00 27.30 30.45
N PRO A 540 10.98 28.09 30.82
CA PRO A 540 10.78 28.47 32.22
C PRO A 540 10.64 27.28 33.17
N VAL A 541 9.99 26.16 32.73
CA VAL A 541 9.87 24.94 33.53
C VAL A 541 11.26 24.35 33.81
N VAL A 542 12.07 24.19 32.72
CA VAL A 542 13.46 23.70 32.88
C VAL A 542 14.29 24.59 33.78
N ARG A 543 14.16 25.92 33.67
CA ARG A 543 14.88 26.86 34.57
C ARG A 543 14.47 26.73 36.04
N ARG A 544 13.18 26.37 36.32
CA ARG A 544 12.74 26.02 37.67
C ARG A 544 13.41 24.74 38.17
N MET A 545 13.54 23.72 37.31
CA MET A 545 14.25 22.47 37.63
C MET A 545 15.72 22.75 37.95
N VAL A 546 16.41 23.53 37.12
CA VAL A 546 17.79 23.95 37.32
C VAL A 546 17.95 24.72 38.65
N LYS A 547 17.01 25.63 38.97
CA LYS A 547 17.03 26.35 40.24
C LYS A 547 16.86 25.43 41.44
N ALA A 548 16.03 24.41 41.33
CA ALA A 548 15.81 23.43 42.41
C ALA A 548 17.04 22.52 42.64
N THR A 549 17.83 22.24 41.58
CA THR A 549 19.05 21.42 41.66
C THR A 549 20.33 22.21 41.94
N GLY A 550 20.30 23.54 41.82
CA GLY A 550 21.45 24.45 42.15
C GLY A 550 22.56 24.45 41.10
N GLY A 551 22.28 23.98 39.86
CA GLY A 551 23.25 23.86 38.76
C GLY A 551 23.00 24.84 37.59
N GLU A 552 23.58 24.53 36.45
CA GLU A 552 23.32 25.18 35.16
C GLU A 552 22.54 24.25 34.21
N VAL A 553 21.87 24.81 33.19
CA VAL A 553 21.11 24.03 32.19
C VAL A 553 21.99 22.97 31.54
N ALA A 554 23.22 23.35 31.15
CA ALA A 554 24.15 22.43 30.49
C ALA A 554 24.57 21.25 31.38
N ALA A 555 24.63 21.44 32.68
CA ALA A 555 24.97 20.38 33.65
C ALA A 555 23.79 19.46 33.94
N LEU A 556 22.55 19.95 33.89
CA LEU A 556 21.34 19.15 34.11
C LEU A 556 21.05 18.25 32.92
N ILE A 557 21.38 18.70 31.72
CA ILE A 557 21.19 17.95 30.49
C ILE A 557 22.06 16.67 30.49
N GLY A 558 21.43 15.49 30.41
CA GLY A 558 22.10 14.19 30.43
C GLY A 558 22.43 13.64 31.83
N ASP A 559 22.25 14.44 32.88
CA ASP A 559 22.41 13.96 34.26
C ASP A 559 21.17 13.16 34.69
N THR A 560 21.15 11.86 34.28
CA THR A 560 20.06 10.94 34.58
C THR A 560 19.85 10.72 36.09
N GLY A 561 20.91 10.88 36.92
CA GLY A 561 20.81 10.72 38.36
C GLY A 561 19.98 11.82 38.99
N THR A 562 20.33 13.06 38.73
CA THR A 562 19.62 14.25 39.20
C THR A 562 18.20 14.33 38.62
N LEU A 563 18.04 14.10 37.31
CA LEU A 563 16.74 14.15 36.63
C LEU A 563 15.72 13.14 37.18
N ARG A 564 16.15 11.92 37.51
CA ARG A 564 15.27 10.90 38.13
C ARG A 564 14.92 11.17 39.58
N SER A 565 15.69 12.00 40.25
CA SER A 565 15.36 12.43 41.63
C SER A 565 14.29 13.52 41.68
N LEU A 566 14.05 14.22 40.55
CA LEU A 566 13.02 15.25 40.45
C LEU A 566 11.63 14.59 40.26
N ARG A 567 10.67 15.07 41.02
CA ARG A 567 9.27 14.68 40.88
C ARG A 567 8.61 15.62 39.90
N ALA A 568 7.99 15.06 38.85
CA ALA A 568 7.31 15.84 37.83
C ALA A 568 6.22 16.76 38.41
N ASP A 569 5.49 16.26 39.43
CA ASP A 569 4.43 17.01 40.11
C ASP A 569 4.87 18.38 40.69
N ASP A 570 6.13 18.49 41.11
CA ASP A 570 6.67 19.72 41.75
C ASP A 570 6.87 20.89 40.72
N PHE A 571 6.78 20.56 39.42
CA PHE A 571 7.00 21.52 38.32
C PHE A 571 5.78 21.78 37.47
N VAL A 572 4.64 21.14 37.80
CA VAL A 572 3.34 21.37 37.16
C VAL A 572 2.83 22.77 37.50
N ASP A 573 2.23 23.44 36.53
CA ASP A 573 1.56 24.73 36.71
C ASP A 573 0.27 24.79 35.82
N GLU A 574 -0.40 25.96 35.84
CA GLU A 574 -1.64 26.16 35.08
C GLU A 574 -1.46 25.98 33.57
N THR A 575 -0.26 26.16 33.04
CA THR A 575 0.08 26.08 31.63
C THR A 575 0.61 24.68 31.25
N PHE A 576 1.44 24.09 32.10
CA PHE A 576 2.15 22.83 31.84
C PHE A 576 1.73 21.75 32.82
N GLY A 577 0.90 20.83 32.35
CA GLY A 577 0.42 19.68 33.12
C GLY A 577 1.48 18.57 33.28
N LEU A 578 1.17 17.59 34.12
CA LEU A 578 2.03 16.44 34.43
C LEU A 578 2.58 15.70 33.19
N PRO A 579 1.79 15.44 32.12
CA PRO A 579 2.32 14.78 30.91
C PRO A 579 3.46 15.59 30.27
N THR A 580 3.29 16.90 30.13
CA THR A 580 4.29 17.78 29.52
C THR A 580 5.57 17.83 30.34
N VAL A 581 5.46 17.97 31.67
CA VAL A 581 6.62 17.99 32.57
C VAL A 581 7.36 16.64 32.53
N THR A 582 6.63 15.53 32.49
CA THR A 582 7.22 14.20 32.36
C THR A 582 7.98 14.06 31.05
N ASP A 583 7.43 14.56 29.93
CA ASP A 583 8.10 14.53 28.63
C ASP A 583 9.35 15.40 28.60
N ILE A 584 9.31 16.56 29.26
CA ILE A 584 10.50 17.44 29.44
C ILE A 584 11.60 16.68 30.19
N LEU A 585 11.30 16.04 31.31
CA LEU A 585 12.28 15.28 32.08
C LEU A 585 12.92 14.16 31.27
N ARG A 586 12.11 13.41 30.50
CA ARG A 586 12.62 12.37 29.60
C ARG A 586 13.50 12.92 28.48
N GLU A 587 13.14 14.07 27.94
CA GLU A 587 13.93 14.74 26.91
C GLU A 587 15.27 15.22 27.46
N LEU A 588 15.29 15.76 28.67
CA LEU A 588 16.52 16.22 29.31
C LEU A 588 17.46 15.06 29.67
N GLU A 589 16.95 13.86 29.96
CA GLU A 589 17.81 12.67 30.18
C GLU A 589 18.65 12.35 28.94
N LYS A 590 18.10 12.54 27.72
CA LYS A 590 18.75 12.23 26.45
C LYS A 590 18.32 13.25 25.38
N PRO A 591 18.84 14.48 25.45
CA PRO A 591 18.38 15.58 24.61
C PRO A 591 18.69 15.35 23.15
N GLY A 592 17.73 15.68 22.28
CA GLY A 592 17.86 15.58 20.82
C GLY A 592 18.18 14.17 20.35
N ARG A 593 17.78 13.15 21.11
CA ARG A 593 17.99 11.76 20.73
C ARG A 593 17.32 11.51 19.38
N ASP A 594 18.12 11.08 18.42
CA ASP A 594 17.61 10.57 17.17
C ASP A 594 16.86 9.25 17.45
N PRO A 595 15.55 9.14 17.12
CA PRO A 595 14.78 7.92 17.35
C PRO A 595 15.18 6.78 16.39
N ARG A 596 15.99 7.08 15.38
CA ARG A 596 16.43 6.10 14.40
C ARG A 596 17.43 5.10 15.03
N PRO A 597 17.46 3.83 14.56
CA PRO A 597 18.38 2.83 15.07
C PRO A 597 19.84 3.19 14.75
N ALA A 598 20.78 2.58 15.47
CA ALA A 598 22.19 2.71 15.15
C ALA A 598 22.50 2.00 13.83
N PHE A 599 23.34 2.65 13.02
CA PHE A 599 23.77 2.10 11.74
C PHE A 599 24.54 0.77 11.90
N ARG A 600 24.09 -0.27 11.20
CA ARG A 600 24.71 -1.61 11.13
C ARG A 600 24.72 -2.10 9.71
N THR A 601 25.68 -2.92 9.34
CA THR A 601 25.83 -3.52 8.01
C THR A 601 25.66 -5.03 8.08
N ALA A 602 24.96 -5.63 7.10
CA ALA A 602 24.89 -7.09 6.94
C ALA A 602 26.13 -7.61 6.24
N THR A 603 26.57 -8.80 6.62
CA THR A 603 27.66 -9.53 5.95
C THR A 603 27.03 -10.65 5.14
N PHE A 604 26.95 -10.47 3.82
CA PHE A 604 26.46 -11.53 2.93
C PHE A 604 27.48 -12.66 2.82
N LYS A 605 26.99 -13.90 2.71
CA LYS A 605 27.84 -15.10 2.61
C LYS A 605 28.50 -15.16 1.25
N GLU A 606 29.84 -15.30 1.23
CA GLU A 606 30.62 -15.50 0.02
C GLU A 606 30.18 -16.76 -0.73
N GLY A 607 30.15 -16.71 -2.07
CA GLY A 607 29.77 -17.81 -2.95
C GLY A 607 28.26 -18.06 -3.10
N VAL A 608 27.39 -17.23 -2.52
CA VAL A 608 25.95 -17.29 -2.69
C VAL A 608 25.50 -16.07 -3.50
N GLU A 609 25.36 -16.25 -4.82
CA GLU A 609 25.09 -15.13 -5.74
C GLU A 609 23.81 -15.32 -6.55
N LYS A 610 23.38 -16.54 -6.76
CA LYS A 610 22.21 -16.89 -7.55
C LYS A 610 21.25 -17.74 -6.74
N ILE A 611 19.99 -17.73 -7.14
CA ILE A 611 18.96 -18.57 -6.49
C ILE A 611 19.34 -20.06 -6.48
N GLY A 612 20.11 -20.51 -7.49
CA GLY A 612 20.61 -21.89 -7.58
C GLY A 612 21.75 -22.22 -6.61
N ASP A 613 22.38 -21.23 -5.99
CA ASP A 613 23.45 -21.42 -5.01
C ASP A 613 22.87 -21.63 -3.59
N LEU A 614 21.56 -21.38 -3.44
CA LEU A 614 20.87 -21.58 -2.18
C LEU A 614 20.53 -23.06 -1.99
N ALA A 615 20.85 -23.60 -0.83
CA ALA A 615 20.43 -24.93 -0.41
C ALA A 615 19.57 -24.84 0.86
N SER A 616 18.54 -25.70 0.93
CA SER A 616 17.72 -25.84 2.14
C SER A 616 18.61 -26.11 3.36
N GLY A 617 18.33 -25.46 4.47
CA GLY A 617 19.13 -25.51 5.70
C GLY A 617 20.25 -24.48 5.80
N MET A 618 20.60 -23.75 4.74
CA MET A 618 21.62 -22.69 4.83
C MET A 618 21.14 -21.56 5.76
N VAL A 619 22.03 -21.14 6.65
CA VAL A 619 21.84 -19.95 7.50
C VAL A 619 22.62 -18.80 6.88
N LEU A 620 21.92 -17.68 6.63
CA LEU A 620 22.42 -16.49 5.95
C LEU A 620 22.10 -15.25 6.76
N GLU A 621 22.92 -14.22 6.66
CA GLU A 621 22.50 -12.87 7.02
C GLU A 621 21.80 -12.23 5.83
N GLY A 622 20.75 -11.47 6.11
CA GLY A 622 20.02 -10.73 5.09
C GLY A 622 19.50 -9.41 5.62
N VAL A 623 19.12 -8.55 4.69
CA VAL A 623 18.49 -7.25 5.00
C VAL A 623 17.00 -7.34 4.67
N VAL A 624 16.16 -6.95 5.59
CA VAL A 624 14.71 -6.85 5.35
C VAL A 624 14.46 -5.71 4.36
N THR A 625 13.93 -6.03 3.19
CA THR A 625 13.64 -5.06 2.13
C THR A 625 12.23 -4.51 2.24
N ASN A 626 11.27 -5.35 2.64
CA ASN A 626 9.87 -4.96 2.75
C ASN A 626 9.14 -5.84 3.76
N VAL A 627 8.11 -5.28 4.42
CA VAL A 627 7.25 -6.02 5.35
C VAL A 627 5.79 -5.88 4.92
N ALA A 628 5.14 -7.02 4.71
CA ALA A 628 3.72 -7.14 4.38
C ALA A 628 2.96 -7.83 5.51
N ALA A 629 1.63 -7.79 5.49
CA ALA A 629 0.80 -8.44 6.52
C ALA A 629 1.03 -9.96 6.64
N PHE A 630 1.46 -10.61 5.56
CA PHE A 630 1.70 -12.06 5.50
C PHE A 630 3.15 -12.46 5.78
N GLY A 631 4.09 -11.52 5.92
CA GLY A 631 5.49 -11.81 6.19
C GLY A 631 6.45 -10.71 5.76
N ALA A 632 7.75 -10.99 5.83
CA ALA A 632 8.83 -10.09 5.46
C ALA A 632 9.61 -10.60 4.25
N PHE A 633 9.97 -9.69 3.38
CA PHE A 633 10.90 -9.93 2.28
C PHE A 633 12.32 -9.62 2.74
N VAL A 634 13.24 -10.53 2.49
CA VAL A 634 14.63 -10.43 2.95
C VAL A 634 15.58 -10.66 1.78
N ASP A 635 16.44 -9.68 1.52
CA ASP A 635 17.56 -9.82 0.60
C ASP A 635 18.67 -10.61 1.30
N VAL A 636 18.93 -11.80 0.83
CA VAL A 636 19.98 -12.71 1.35
C VAL A 636 21.22 -12.76 0.45
N GLY A 637 21.39 -11.77 -0.41
CA GLY A 637 22.51 -11.72 -1.34
C GLY A 637 22.25 -12.43 -2.69
N VAL A 638 21.05 -12.87 -3.04
CA VAL A 638 20.69 -13.45 -4.35
C VAL A 638 19.74 -12.54 -5.16
N HIS A 639 19.59 -12.71 -6.48
CA HIS A 639 18.81 -11.81 -7.36
C HIS A 639 17.30 -11.73 -7.07
N GLN A 640 16.83 -12.39 -6.03
CA GLN A 640 15.43 -12.48 -5.63
C GLN A 640 15.34 -12.42 -4.12
N ASP A 641 14.48 -11.55 -3.60
CA ASP A 641 14.20 -11.53 -2.17
C ASP A 641 13.50 -12.82 -1.75
N GLY A 642 13.93 -13.37 -0.62
CA GLY A 642 13.27 -14.49 0.03
C GLY A 642 12.12 -14.00 0.90
N LEU A 643 11.08 -14.82 1.05
CA LEU A 643 9.94 -14.54 1.91
C LEU A 643 10.07 -15.31 3.23
N VAL A 644 10.05 -14.60 4.34
CA VAL A 644 9.78 -15.15 5.66
C VAL A 644 8.27 -14.98 5.93
N HIS A 645 7.50 -16.05 5.84
CA HIS A 645 6.08 -16.02 6.14
C HIS A 645 5.85 -15.70 7.63
N VAL A 646 4.73 -15.05 7.99
CA VAL A 646 4.43 -14.64 9.38
C VAL A 646 4.51 -15.82 10.37
N SER A 647 4.10 -17.02 9.95
CA SER A 647 4.22 -18.25 10.78
C SER A 647 5.65 -18.71 11.00
N ALA A 648 6.61 -18.30 10.16
CA ALA A 648 8.03 -18.65 10.23
C ALA A 648 8.89 -17.56 10.92
N MET A 649 8.27 -16.51 11.47
CA MET A 649 8.99 -15.39 12.10
C MET A 649 9.30 -15.61 13.58
N SER A 650 8.41 -16.28 14.31
CA SER A 650 8.54 -16.53 15.74
C SER A 650 7.92 -17.87 16.14
N LYS A 651 8.34 -18.41 17.29
CA LYS A 651 7.69 -19.56 17.92
C LYS A 651 6.36 -19.19 18.59
N THR A 652 6.15 -17.91 18.87
CA THR A 652 4.89 -17.36 19.41
C THR A 652 4.05 -16.78 18.28
N PHE A 653 2.73 -16.72 18.48
CA PHE A 653 1.84 -16.12 17.49
C PHE A 653 2.20 -14.64 17.23
N VAL A 654 2.46 -14.31 15.98
CA VAL A 654 2.78 -12.96 15.52
C VAL A 654 1.52 -12.39 14.84
N LYS A 655 1.00 -11.31 15.38
CA LYS A 655 -0.18 -10.63 14.83
C LYS A 655 0.21 -9.72 13.65
N ASP A 656 1.28 -8.96 13.80
CA ASP A 656 1.83 -8.11 12.74
C ASP A 656 3.33 -8.43 12.57
N PRO A 657 3.78 -8.80 11.37
CA PRO A 657 5.21 -9.02 11.09
C PRO A 657 6.13 -7.87 11.52
N ARG A 658 5.63 -6.64 11.58
CA ARG A 658 6.37 -5.45 12.01
C ARG A 658 6.72 -5.42 13.49
N ASP A 659 6.03 -6.23 14.29
CA ASP A 659 6.38 -6.42 15.70
C ASP A 659 7.68 -7.22 15.88
N VAL A 660 8.11 -7.93 14.82
CA VAL A 660 9.30 -8.79 14.82
C VAL A 660 10.45 -8.18 14.04
N VAL A 661 10.19 -7.67 12.82
CA VAL A 661 11.21 -7.09 11.93
C VAL A 661 10.70 -5.85 11.20
N LYS A 662 11.62 -4.98 10.78
CA LYS A 662 11.35 -3.76 10.02
C LYS A 662 12.22 -3.70 8.77
N PRO A 663 11.79 -3.01 7.70
CA PRO A 663 12.64 -2.73 6.55
C PRO A 663 13.95 -2.07 6.99
N GLY A 664 15.08 -2.60 6.47
CA GLY A 664 16.42 -2.19 6.84
C GLY A 664 17.04 -2.97 8.00
N ASP A 665 16.29 -3.81 8.70
CA ASP A 665 16.88 -4.68 9.75
C ASP A 665 17.78 -5.75 9.12
N VAL A 666 18.92 -5.97 9.78
CA VAL A 666 19.83 -7.09 9.47
C VAL A 666 19.40 -8.28 10.31
N VAL A 667 18.99 -9.35 9.64
CA VAL A 667 18.45 -10.56 10.27
C VAL A 667 19.21 -11.81 9.85
N LYS A 668 19.28 -12.80 10.74
CA LYS A 668 19.73 -14.15 10.37
C LYS A 668 18.52 -14.98 9.98
N VAL A 669 18.56 -15.53 8.78
CA VAL A 669 17.50 -16.38 8.22
C VAL A 669 18.05 -17.73 7.80
N LYS A 670 17.20 -18.74 7.87
CA LYS A 670 17.48 -20.07 7.35
C LYS A 670 16.64 -20.33 6.11
N VAL A 671 17.26 -20.85 5.07
CA VAL A 671 16.60 -21.26 3.84
C VAL A 671 15.77 -22.51 4.09
N VAL A 672 14.47 -22.45 3.87
CA VAL A 672 13.55 -23.58 4.02
C VAL A 672 13.39 -24.31 2.70
N ASP A 673 13.07 -23.58 1.64
CA ASP A 673 12.82 -24.13 0.31
C ASP A 673 13.21 -23.13 -0.79
N VAL A 674 13.55 -23.66 -1.97
CA VAL A 674 13.94 -22.85 -3.15
C VAL A 674 13.24 -23.39 -4.39
N ASP A 675 12.23 -22.69 -4.87
CA ASP A 675 11.52 -22.97 -6.12
C ASP A 675 12.16 -22.16 -7.27
N ILE A 676 13.13 -22.76 -7.96
CA ILE A 676 13.87 -22.13 -9.05
C ILE A 676 12.94 -21.75 -10.24
N PRO A 677 12.01 -22.62 -10.71
CA PRO A 677 11.09 -22.31 -11.81
C PRO A 677 10.22 -21.07 -11.52
N ARG A 678 9.71 -20.95 -10.29
CA ARG A 678 8.85 -19.83 -9.87
C ARG A 678 9.64 -18.66 -9.29
N LYS A 679 10.96 -18.78 -9.15
CA LYS A 679 11.85 -17.79 -8.51
C LYS A 679 11.37 -17.42 -7.11
N ARG A 680 10.98 -18.41 -6.32
CA ARG A 680 10.52 -18.21 -4.93
C ARG A 680 11.54 -18.81 -3.96
N ILE A 681 11.86 -18.07 -2.90
CA ILE A 681 12.74 -18.49 -1.82
C ILE A 681 11.95 -18.39 -0.53
N SER A 682 11.78 -19.51 0.16
CA SER A 682 11.13 -19.58 1.46
C SER A 682 12.17 -19.54 2.56
N LEU A 683 12.03 -18.60 3.48
CA LEU A 683 12.95 -18.36 4.58
C LEU A 683 12.24 -18.49 5.93
N THR A 684 13.02 -18.75 7.00
CA THR A 684 12.54 -18.71 8.39
C THR A 684 13.52 -17.93 9.28
N LEU A 685 12.98 -17.17 10.24
CA LEU A 685 13.76 -16.57 11.33
C LEU A 685 14.01 -17.56 12.47
N ARG A 686 13.27 -18.68 12.49
CA ARG A 686 13.42 -19.75 13.48
C ARG A 686 14.56 -20.67 13.05
N LEU A 687 15.77 -20.36 13.48
CA LEU A 687 17.00 -21.05 13.04
C LEU A 687 17.04 -22.54 13.45
N ASP A 688 16.26 -22.92 14.48
CA ASP A 688 16.19 -24.29 14.99
C ASP A 688 15.24 -25.19 14.18
N ASP A 689 14.41 -24.64 13.28
CA ASP A 689 13.49 -25.42 12.46
C ASP A 689 14.25 -26.36 11.55
N GLU A 690 13.85 -27.64 11.49
CA GLU A 690 14.43 -28.59 10.54
C GLU A 690 13.92 -28.31 9.11
N PRO A 691 14.81 -28.38 8.09
CA PRO A 691 14.40 -28.21 6.70
C PRO A 691 13.39 -29.29 6.30
N GLY A 692 12.22 -28.91 5.84
CA GLY A 692 11.20 -29.84 5.33
C GLY A 692 10.01 -30.15 6.27
N ALA A 693 9.96 -29.59 7.50
CA ALA A 693 8.88 -29.86 8.44
C ALA A 693 7.53 -29.16 8.12
N ASP A 694 7.50 -28.09 7.32
CA ASP A 694 6.33 -27.26 7.03
C ASP A 694 5.87 -27.27 5.55
N GLY A 695 6.15 -28.34 4.81
CA GLY A 695 5.69 -28.50 3.41
C GLY A 695 4.20 -28.88 3.24
N GLN A 696 3.40 -28.93 4.33
CA GLN A 696 1.97 -29.27 4.26
C GLN A 696 1.09 -28.26 5.04
N GLY A 697 1.00 -27.04 4.53
CA GLY A 697 0.01 -26.04 4.91
C GLY A 697 -1.15 -25.96 3.92
N GLY A 698 -1.61 -27.09 3.41
CA GLY A 698 -2.91 -27.21 2.75
C GLY A 698 -3.99 -27.37 3.82
N SER A 699 -5.07 -26.62 3.69
CA SER A 699 -6.27 -26.64 4.53
C SER A 699 -6.71 -28.05 4.93
N PRO A 700 -7.19 -28.29 6.14
CA PRO A 700 -7.61 -29.63 6.54
C PRO A 700 -8.87 -30.03 5.77
N ARG A 701 -8.69 -30.92 4.82
CA ARG A 701 -9.78 -31.70 4.24
C ARG A 701 -10.34 -32.58 5.37
N ARG A 702 -11.50 -32.24 5.87
CA ARG A 702 -12.29 -33.10 6.75
C ARG A 702 -12.65 -34.37 5.99
N GLU A 703 -11.96 -35.46 6.28
CA GLU A 703 -12.43 -36.79 5.94
C GLU A 703 -13.68 -37.10 6.77
N ARG A 704 -14.80 -37.23 6.09
CA ARG A 704 -15.99 -37.90 6.61
C ARG A 704 -15.72 -39.39 6.60
N GLY A 705 -15.62 -39.97 7.77
CA GLY A 705 -15.63 -41.39 7.94
C GLY A 705 -16.94 -42.01 7.45
N ASP A 706 -16.81 -42.99 6.61
CA ASP A 706 -17.90 -43.93 6.34
C ASP A 706 -17.50 -45.30 6.88
N ARG A 707 -18.37 -45.83 7.72
CA ARG A 707 -18.34 -47.17 8.28
C ARG A 707 -19.10 -48.10 7.33
N GLY A 708 -18.52 -49.23 7.00
CA GLY A 708 -19.30 -50.35 6.42
C GLY A 708 -18.44 -51.45 5.82
N GLU A 709 -18.12 -52.41 6.61
CA GLU A 709 -18.03 -53.86 6.52
C GLU A 709 -17.77 -54.57 5.21
N ARG A 710 -16.71 -55.40 5.30
CA ARG A 710 -16.56 -56.82 4.86
C ARG A 710 -16.75 -57.24 3.42
N GLY A 711 -15.72 -57.90 2.93
CA GLY A 711 -15.81 -58.95 1.89
C GLY A 711 -14.49 -59.32 1.24
N GLU A 712 -13.89 -60.42 1.72
CA GLU A 712 -12.74 -61.10 1.12
C GLU A 712 -12.96 -61.53 -0.34
N ARG A 713 -11.98 -61.50 -1.20
CA ARG A 713 -11.24 -62.65 -1.78
C ARG A 713 -10.51 -62.29 -3.08
N SER A 714 -9.23 -62.57 -2.97
CA SER A 714 -8.34 -63.26 -3.91
C SER A 714 -8.46 -63.09 -5.41
N GLY A 715 -7.29 -62.89 -6.03
CA GLY A 715 -7.06 -63.36 -7.36
C GLY A 715 -6.02 -62.59 -8.18
N ARG A 716 -4.87 -63.17 -8.31
CA ARG A 716 -3.59 -62.83 -8.93
C ARG A 716 -3.66 -62.40 -10.43
N PRO A 717 -2.59 -61.84 -10.95
CA PRO A 717 -2.40 -61.20 -12.26
C PRO A 717 -1.80 -62.24 -13.28
N PRO A 718 -1.15 -61.88 -14.34
CA PRO A 718 -1.05 -60.75 -15.28
C PRO A 718 -1.17 -61.28 -16.77
N GLN A 719 -1.01 -60.44 -17.74
CA GLN A 719 -0.12 -60.70 -18.88
C GLN A 719 -0.05 -59.57 -19.89
N GLN A 720 1.18 -59.31 -20.26
CA GLN A 720 1.67 -58.58 -21.41
C GLN A 720 1.11 -59.09 -22.77
N ARG A 721 1.00 -58.23 -23.76
CA ARG A 721 1.36 -58.43 -25.17
C ARG A 721 1.51 -57.06 -25.81
N GLN A 722 2.63 -56.69 -26.13
CA GLN A 722 3.53 -56.64 -27.30
C GLN A 722 2.83 -56.63 -28.68
N GLY A 723 3.33 -55.75 -29.50
CA GLY A 723 3.35 -55.78 -30.95
C GLY A 723 2.64 -54.58 -31.55
N GLY A 724 3.28 -53.75 -32.27
CA GLY A 724 4.20 -53.81 -33.37
C GLY A 724 3.68 -52.82 -34.39
N GLY A 725 4.31 -51.75 -34.68
CA GLY A 725 5.26 -51.51 -35.71
C GLY A 725 4.60 -51.20 -37.05
N ARG A 726 4.85 -49.98 -37.56
CA ARG A 726 5.40 -49.80 -38.89
C ARG A 726 5.43 -48.34 -39.33
N LYS A 727 6.63 -47.99 -39.77
CA LYS A 727 7.07 -46.85 -40.55
C LYS A 727 6.30 -46.68 -41.88
N ALA A 728 6.29 -45.45 -42.37
CA ALA A 728 6.61 -45.02 -43.75
C ALA A 728 6.48 -43.50 -43.78
N GLU A 729 7.55 -42.71 -43.89
CA GLU A 729 8.39 -42.36 -45.08
C GLU A 729 7.63 -41.80 -46.27
N GLY A 730 8.10 -40.61 -46.65
CA GLY A 730 8.08 -40.05 -48.01
C GLY A 730 7.14 -38.88 -48.17
N GLY A 731 7.54 -37.74 -48.65
CA GLY A 731 8.62 -37.27 -49.45
C GLY A 731 8.22 -35.95 -50.06
N ASN A 732 9.03 -34.99 -49.89
CA ASN A 732 9.70 -34.09 -50.82
C ASN A 732 8.98 -33.61 -52.10
N ARG A 733 9.20 -32.32 -52.33
CA ARG A 733 9.43 -31.56 -53.56
C ARG A 733 8.46 -30.41 -53.82
N ASN A 734 9.10 -29.23 -53.73
CA ASN A 734 9.43 -28.31 -54.86
C ASN A 734 8.23 -27.85 -55.69
N ASP A 735 8.06 -26.61 -56.00
CA ASP A 735 8.91 -25.73 -56.80
C ASP A 735 8.31 -24.30 -56.92
N ARG A 736 9.19 -23.31 -56.92
CA ARG A 736 9.31 -22.09 -57.76
C ARG A 736 8.14 -21.17 -58.09
N GLY A 737 8.48 -19.89 -57.88
CA GLY A 737 8.16 -18.77 -58.77
C GLY A 737 7.86 -17.49 -58.04
N ASP A 738 8.72 -16.64 -57.85
CA ASP A 738 9.56 -15.61 -58.49
C ASP A 738 8.82 -14.25 -58.70
N ARG A 739 9.55 -13.20 -58.34
CA ARG A 739 9.44 -11.75 -58.70
C ARG A 739 8.43 -10.97 -57.85
N GLY A 740 8.82 -9.95 -57.16
CA GLY A 740 9.87 -8.95 -57.26
C GLY A 740 9.44 -7.68 -56.57
N GLY A 741 10.35 -7.03 -55.90
CA GLY A 741 10.23 -5.60 -55.84
C GLY A 741 10.22 -4.90 -54.47
N ARG A 742 11.42 -4.56 -54.03
CA ARG A 742 11.85 -3.30 -53.35
C ARG A 742 11.52 -3.05 -51.90
N ASP A 743 12.61 -3.21 -51.15
CA ASP A 743 13.12 -2.38 -50.04
C ASP A 743 12.25 -1.21 -49.57
N ARG A 744 11.95 -1.22 -48.31
CA ARG A 744 12.24 -0.13 -47.38
C ARG A 744 12.36 -0.66 -45.96
N SER A 745 13.59 -0.61 -45.44
CA SER A 745 13.97 -0.79 -44.04
C SER A 745 13.11 0.07 -43.10
N ALA A 746 12.38 -0.60 -42.22
CA ALA A 746 11.83 0.03 -41.03
C ALA A 746 12.72 -0.32 -39.85
N ALA A 747 13.32 0.72 -39.26
CA ALA A 747 14.08 0.64 -38.03
C ALA A 747 13.16 0.17 -36.84
N PRO A 748 13.71 -0.56 -35.86
CA PRO A 748 12.92 -0.97 -34.69
C PRO A 748 12.56 0.24 -33.83
N ALA A 749 11.29 0.32 -33.42
CA ALA A 749 10.78 1.35 -32.52
C ALA A 749 11.48 1.28 -31.15
N PRO A 750 11.81 2.42 -30.53
CA PRO A 750 12.45 2.43 -29.23
C PRO A 750 11.44 2.06 -28.13
N ALA A 751 11.83 1.10 -27.30
CA ALA A 751 11.13 0.74 -26.07
C ALA A 751 11.27 1.89 -25.06
N ASN A 752 10.29 2.79 -25.02
CA ASN A 752 9.97 3.69 -23.89
C ASN A 752 8.69 4.49 -24.18
N SER A 753 7.58 3.78 -24.39
CA SER A 753 6.28 4.44 -24.61
C SER A 753 5.72 5.10 -23.34
N ALA A 754 6.03 4.58 -22.17
CA ALA A 754 5.51 5.12 -20.90
C ALA A 754 6.08 6.51 -20.55
N MET A 755 7.32 6.78 -20.90
CA MET A 755 7.96 8.09 -20.65
C MET A 755 7.50 9.16 -21.66
N ALA A 756 7.28 8.77 -22.90
CA ALA A 756 6.73 9.66 -23.93
C ALA A 756 5.27 10.03 -23.64
N ASP A 757 4.47 9.10 -23.09
CA ASP A 757 3.09 9.37 -22.70
C ASP A 757 2.98 10.17 -21.40
N ALA A 758 3.90 10.01 -20.47
CA ALA A 758 4.00 10.85 -19.28
C ALA A 758 4.38 12.30 -19.63
N LEU A 759 5.28 12.51 -20.57
CA LEU A 759 5.69 13.83 -21.03
C LEU A 759 4.60 14.54 -21.85
N ARG A 760 3.79 13.80 -22.63
CA ARG A 760 2.60 14.36 -23.30
C ARG A 760 1.50 14.75 -22.30
N LYS A 761 1.25 13.94 -21.29
CA LYS A 761 0.28 14.26 -20.24
C LYS A 761 0.70 15.45 -19.36
N ALA A 762 2.00 15.70 -19.24
CA ALA A 762 2.55 16.83 -18.50
C ALA A 762 2.61 18.14 -19.32
N GLY A 763 2.21 18.13 -20.58
CA GLY A 763 2.20 19.33 -21.45
C GLY A 763 3.60 19.85 -21.83
N LEU A 764 4.64 19.02 -21.70
CA LEU A 764 6.04 19.40 -21.92
C LEU A 764 6.56 19.10 -23.35
N LEU A 765 5.73 18.51 -24.21
CA LEU A 765 5.99 18.36 -25.64
C LEU A 765 4.95 19.17 -26.42
N GLY A 766 5.34 20.34 -26.89
CA GLY A 766 4.50 21.19 -27.72
C GLY A 766 4.23 20.52 -29.07
N GLU A 767 2.96 20.59 -29.53
CA GLU A 767 2.57 20.25 -30.88
C GLU A 767 3.23 21.22 -31.88
N GLY A 768 4.20 20.73 -32.64
CA GLY A 768 4.79 21.43 -33.75
C GLY A 768 3.83 21.51 -34.94
N GLY A 769 2.98 22.51 -34.96
CA GLY A 769 2.13 22.85 -36.09
C GLY A 769 2.93 23.55 -37.20
N GLY A 770 3.30 22.84 -38.22
CA GLY A 770 3.86 23.37 -39.47
C GLY A 770 2.82 23.33 -40.58
N LYS A 771 2.06 24.39 -40.76
CA LYS A 771 1.39 24.68 -42.05
C LYS A 771 2.43 25.21 -43.00
N ARG A 772 2.64 24.53 -44.10
CA ARG A 772 3.18 25.13 -45.36
C ARG A 772 2.06 25.24 -46.37
N ARG A 773 2.03 26.44 -46.99
CA ARG A 773 1.42 26.69 -48.28
C ARG A 773 1.92 25.75 -49.32
#